data_713660610c8145ad56da0aeb64fc82ab
#
_entry.id   713660610c8145ad56da0aeb64fc82ab
#
_cell.length_a   1.000
_cell.length_b   1.000
_cell.length_c   1.000
_cell.angle_alpha   90.00
_cell.angle_beta   90.00
_cell.angle_gamma   90.00
#
_symmetry.space_group_name_H-M   'P 1'
#
loop_
_entity.id
_entity.type
_entity.pdbx_description
1 polymer ?
#
loop_
_entity_poly.entity_id
_entity_poly.type
_entity_poly.pdbx_seq_one_letter_code
_entity_poly.pdbx_strand_id
1 'polypeptide(L)'
;MLISTKAFAYDLEIEGIRYDVVSFTDLTVKATSLSPDKKGEIKITPSITYGKKTLKVVGLGKKFAMGNKQITSIYIEGIDSISEGAFCDCQNLQTITIGESVKVIDNYAFKNCINIKNVQLGDNISILNEGVFEGCIKLETCFCNKKIDTIGNRVFYKCSSLKELVIPSSTTNIGNSAFAHCNKLEAIEIPDNVTKLGYTVFAGCKNLKTVSLGTGISILHNSFGDCEKLEKIVIKDSKTPLIIDNKTSEQEKYPGDNIRYTTYVVYESLFYCKNIKEAYIGRNLTTKPFCYWVQYSQDYSYSDCKYYVPNPIFSESKIEKVTIGPLVTQLPTFGYTAVEAENSFKGSFENCKNLKTVELLGNNINAIPAKAFKGCSSLQNIVLKNINRIEKNAFEGCLSLDSIVLGKKLSSISTDAFKKCEAIKKIVSYAMTPPVCQSEFESKVYVQAELTIPFESQNTYGSSNLWKKFWNISEGVITQFTQKGIVYEVQEEDTVSTCGNRFKPFAKITIPSTVTYKEHNYIVSSIGPNTFKDCLSEAIEIPNSITSIGEKAFYNFHSTQTKTLIIPNSVKYIGSHAFSESGFVSFELPKDFTDIGNIFSHCRELEDFKIPYGTTAICDSAFADCGLKKINIPETVYNIGNYAFYGCDNLKSIDIPNSVTSIGEGAFKECSDLKEIKLSKNLDAIKDNTFSGCSYLESLTIPTKVSYIGKFAFEWCWRLKEITIPKNVKFIKSHAFYGLSHFHKIKFEGGVPDMEEKAFENTPYLKDMEIGGGGDFPFLIGKHDHCSKYITTKVNGIDVKFNIDYYFGYFKSFPVENLYIGCNLNSKSRYSIYEKERGVYNVISYDGPFSECANLKKLRIGKEVSKLGPEEQTVKEINGTITAGSFKRCDALDSIFVEATVPPTGAEFSETAYKKAVLIVPEESLEQYKQAKGWKEFYTILTPSTTAIKNIYDNNTDISIKNTNDGVVVVGAEDSSVNIYSISGELVYHINKYQNNAIYLQHGIYIIKVNKKSIK
;
A
#
# COMPACT_ATOMS: atom_id res chain seq x y z
N MET A 1 -26.66 18.10 59.52
CA MET A 1 -25.20 18.06 59.53
C MET A 1 -24.72 18.17 58.10
N LEU A 2 -24.38 19.34 57.67
CA LEU A 2 -23.86 19.67 56.33
C LEU A 2 -22.38 19.29 56.31
N ILE A 3 -22.04 18.20 55.66
CA ILE A 3 -20.66 17.84 55.34
C ILE A 3 -20.29 18.69 54.12
N SER A 4 -19.46 19.71 54.30
CA SER A 4 -18.84 20.44 53.21
C SER A 4 -17.99 19.47 52.39
N THR A 5 -18.43 19.14 51.17
CA THR A 5 -17.60 18.46 50.18
C THR A 5 -16.50 19.43 49.71
N LYS A 6 -15.34 19.38 50.36
CA LYS A 6 -14.12 19.81 49.70
C LYS A 6 -13.96 18.91 48.47
N ALA A 7 -14.09 19.44 47.28
CA ALA A 7 -13.79 18.77 46.07
C ALA A 7 -12.28 18.42 46.10
N PHE A 8 -11.93 17.17 46.40
CA PHE A 8 -10.56 16.69 46.21
C PHE A 8 -10.35 16.60 44.69
N ALA A 9 -9.19 17.11 44.27
CA ALA A 9 -8.80 17.03 42.84
C ALA A 9 -8.40 15.63 42.38
N TYR A 10 -8.57 14.62 43.22
CA TYR A 10 -8.29 13.18 42.98
C TYR A 10 -9.06 12.34 44.01
N ASP A 11 -9.31 11.04 43.67
CA ASP A 11 -10.10 10.17 44.55
C ASP A 11 -9.23 9.40 45.58
N LEU A 12 -7.99 9.03 45.21
CA LEU A 12 -7.08 8.21 46.01
C LEU A 12 -5.63 8.75 45.91
N GLU A 13 -4.86 8.64 47.02
CA GLU A 13 -3.41 8.87 47.01
C GLU A 13 -2.68 7.66 47.60
N ILE A 14 -1.77 7.05 46.84
CA ILE A 14 -0.97 5.89 47.23
C ILE A 14 0.47 6.15 46.85
N GLU A 15 1.39 6.00 47.78
CA GLU A 15 2.84 6.25 47.59
C GLU A 15 3.17 7.58 46.92
N GLY A 16 2.35 8.62 47.18
CA GLY A 16 2.51 9.94 46.56
C GLY A 16 2.08 10.04 45.10
N ILE A 17 1.35 9.05 44.60
CA ILE A 17 0.67 9.09 43.30
C ILE A 17 -0.83 9.26 43.53
N ARG A 18 -1.44 10.20 42.86
CA ARG A 18 -2.86 10.47 42.92
C ARG A 18 -3.60 9.79 41.79
N TYR A 19 -4.70 9.15 42.15
CA TYR A 19 -5.51 8.36 41.24
C TYR A 19 -6.96 8.84 41.25
N ASP A 20 -7.58 8.88 40.08
CA ASP A 20 -9.02 9.01 39.94
C ASP A 20 -9.63 7.63 39.64
N VAL A 21 -10.79 7.35 40.23
CA VAL A 21 -11.55 6.12 39.97
C VAL A 21 -12.24 6.28 38.63
N VAL A 22 -11.92 5.34 37.70
CA VAL A 22 -12.54 5.29 36.36
C VAL A 22 -13.83 4.49 36.37
N SER A 23 -13.81 3.34 37.09
CA SER A 23 -14.99 2.50 37.23
C SER A 23 -14.99 1.86 38.63
N PHE A 24 -16.07 2.00 39.36
CA PHE A 24 -16.27 1.35 40.64
C PHE A 24 -16.65 -0.14 40.51
N THR A 25 -17.31 -0.49 39.39
CA THR A 25 -17.72 -1.87 39.10
C THR A 25 -16.54 -2.71 38.63
N ASP A 26 -15.70 -2.17 37.75
CA ASP A 26 -14.56 -2.86 37.17
C ASP A 26 -13.28 -2.70 38.00
N LEU A 27 -13.36 -1.96 39.10
CA LEU A 27 -12.25 -1.65 40.00
C LEU A 27 -11.05 -1.06 39.24
N THR A 28 -11.29 -0.04 38.40
CA THR A 28 -10.26 0.59 37.58
C THR A 28 -9.96 2.02 38.01
N VAL A 29 -8.68 2.39 37.97
CA VAL A 29 -8.18 3.73 38.32
C VAL A 29 -7.23 4.26 37.28
N LYS A 30 -7.10 5.60 37.23
CA LYS A 30 -6.16 6.32 36.38
C LYS A 30 -5.22 7.13 37.27
N ALA A 31 -3.90 7.00 37.09
CA ALA A 31 -2.92 7.85 37.79
C ALA A 31 -2.95 9.25 37.17
N THR A 32 -3.31 10.27 37.94
CA THR A 32 -3.61 11.61 37.39
C THR A 32 -2.56 12.68 37.72
N SER A 33 -1.95 12.62 38.89
CA SER A 33 -0.88 13.54 39.27
C SER A 33 -0.01 13.01 40.42
N LEU A 34 1.04 13.70 40.76
CA LEU A 34 1.88 13.43 41.91
C LEU A 34 1.53 14.34 43.09
N SER A 35 1.74 13.87 44.31
CA SER A 35 1.74 14.72 45.48
C SER A 35 2.94 15.67 45.42
N PRO A 36 2.86 16.88 46.05
CA PRO A 36 3.93 17.87 46.02
C PRO A 36 5.24 17.36 46.60
N ASP A 37 5.18 16.45 47.55
CA ASP A 37 6.34 15.91 48.26
C ASP A 37 6.95 14.67 47.62
N LYS A 38 6.35 14.16 46.56
CA LYS A 38 6.85 12.96 45.83
C LYS A 38 8.12 13.26 45.11
N LYS A 39 9.16 12.49 45.48
CA LYS A 39 10.53 12.56 44.92
C LYS A 39 11.13 11.18 44.67
N GLY A 40 12.24 11.14 43.96
CA GLY A 40 12.98 9.92 43.67
C GLY A 40 12.32 9.06 42.60
N GLU A 41 12.02 7.82 42.88
CA GLU A 41 11.44 6.85 41.95
C GLU A 41 9.91 6.94 41.87
N ILE A 42 9.40 6.85 40.66
CA ILE A 42 7.98 6.66 40.36
C ILE A 42 7.75 5.30 39.76
N LYS A 43 6.82 4.54 40.31
CA LYS A 43 6.39 3.24 39.77
C LYS A 43 4.91 3.28 39.39
N ILE A 44 4.62 3.08 38.13
CA ILE A 44 3.26 2.82 37.61
C ILE A 44 3.17 1.34 37.33
N THR A 45 2.39 0.61 38.15
CA THR A 45 2.22 -0.83 38.09
C THR A 45 0.85 -1.20 37.52
N PRO A 46 0.64 -2.43 37.02
CA PRO A 46 -0.64 -2.86 36.46
C PRO A 46 -1.81 -2.74 37.43
N SER A 47 -1.53 -2.79 38.72
CA SER A 47 -2.53 -2.67 39.78
C SER A 47 -1.94 -2.06 41.05
N ILE A 48 -2.84 -1.49 41.86
CA ILE A 48 -2.53 -0.95 43.19
C ILE A 48 -3.49 -1.56 44.21
N THR A 49 -3.08 -1.62 45.46
CA THR A 49 -3.93 -2.11 46.56
C THR A 49 -4.42 -0.96 47.40
N TYR A 50 -5.74 -0.83 47.59
CA TYR A 50 -6.34 0.15 48.46
C TYR A 50 -7.29 -0.57 49.44
N GLY A 51 -6.93 -0.60 50.75
CA GLY A 51 -7.63 -1.39 51.74
C GLY A 51 -7.53 -2.92 51.43
N LYS A 52 -8.67 -3.55 51.23
CA LYS A 52 -8.77 -4.99 50.86
C LYS A 52 -9.00 -5.20 49.36
N LYS A 53 -8.98 -4.17 48.54
CA LYS A 53 -9.29 -4.22 47.11
C LYS A 53 -8.03 -4.00 46.27
N THR A 54 -7.89 -4.80 45.21
CA THR A 54 -6.90 -4.55 44.15
C THR A 54 -7.59 -3.79 43.03
N LEU A 55 -7.06 -2.63 42.69
CA LEU A 55 -7.56 -1.76 41.63
C LEU A 55 -6.62 -1.82 40.41
N LYS A 56 -7.17 -2.04 39.22
CA LYS A 56 -6.39 -2.08 37.99
C LYS A 56 -6.08 -0.64 37.54
N VAL A 57 -4.82 -0.35 37.25
CA VAL A 57 -4.38 0.92 36.68
C VAL A 57 -4.56 0.88 35.17
N VAL A 58 -5.46 1.71 34.61
CA VAL A 58 -5.82 1.68 33.18
C VAL A 58 -5.23 2.83 32.37
N GLY A 59 -4.52 3.75 32.99
CA GLY A 59 -3.92 4.86 32.24
C GLY A 59 -3.18 5.87 33.12
N LEU A 60 -2.52 6.80 32.42
CA LEU A 60 -1.78 7.91 32.98
C LEU A 60 -2.45 9.22 32.62
N GLY A 61 -2.51 10.19 33.49
CA GLY A 61 -3.06 11.52 33.24
C GLY A 61 -2.17 12.32 32.28
N LYS A 62 -2.77 13.20 31.50
CA LYS A 62 -2.00 14.22 30.76
C LYS A 62 -1.22 15.09 31.74
N LYS A 63 0.05 15.40 31.41
CA LYS A 63 0.94 16.23 32.25
C LYS A 63 1.13 15.71 33.67
N PHE A 64 1.01 14.40 33.87
CA PHE A 64 1.00 13.70 35.16
C PHE A 64 2.08 14.18 36.15
N ALA A 65 3.33 14.30 35.73
CA ALA A 65 4.46 14.78 36.54
C ALA A 65 5.19 15.97 35.92
N MET A 66 4.51 16.71 35.03
CA MET A 66 5.11 17.80 34.27
C MET A 66 5.82 18.82 35.17
N GLY A 67 7.08 19.14 34.84
CA GLY A 67 7.90 20.13 35.58
C GLY A 67 8.41 19.66 36.93
N ASN A 68 8.19 18.40 37.32
CA ASN A 68 8.71 17.89 38.60
C ASN A 68 10.22 17.74 38.53
N LYS A 69 10.92 18.51 39.43
CA LYS A 69 12.38 18.51 39.52
C LYS A 69 12.93 17.57 40.60
N GLN A 70 12.08 16.79 41.24
CA GLN A 70 12.48 15.91 42.33
C GLN A 70 12.54 14.43 41.96
N ILE A 71 11.86 14.04 40.85
CA ILE A 71 11.91 12.67 40.37
C ILE A 71 13.23 12.39 39.63
N THR A 72 13.80 11.19 39.87
CA THR A 72 15.06 10.73 39.27
C THR A 72 14.95 9.49 38.44
N SER A 73 13.91 8.66 38.68
CA SER A 73 13.67 7.44 37.90
C SER A 73 12.18 7.14 37.78
N ILE A 74 11.82 6.51 36.72
CA ILE A 74 10.44 6.03 36.45
C ILE A 74 10.45 4.60 35.94
N TYR A 75 9.46 3.84 36.40
CA TYR A 75 9.11 2.50 35.91
C TYR A 75 7.63 2.50 35.54
N ILE A 76 7.29 2.09 34.33
CA ILE A 76 5.91 2.10 33.81
C ILE A 76 5.57 0.73 33.24
N GLU A 77 4.53 0.09 33.78
CA GLU A 77 4.00 -1.17 33.30
C GLU A 77 2.47 -1.23 33.52
N GLY A 78 1.77 -2.04 32.71
CA GLY A 78 0.33 -2.32 32.89
C GLY A 78 -0.59 -1.31 32.23
N ILE A 79 -0.07 -0.30 31.52
CA ILE A 79 -0.87 0.68 30.74
C ILE A 79 -0.50 0.61 29.28
N ASP A 80 -1.46 0.90 28.39
CA ASP A 80 -1.27 0.83 26.94
C ASP A 80 -0.55 2.06 26.36
N SER A 81 -0.60 3.21 27.03
CA SER A 81 0.00 4.46 26.55
C SER A 81 0.54 5.36 27.66
N ILE A 82 1.62 6.08 27.36
CA ILE A 82 2.14 7.18 28.17
C ILE A 82 1.55 8.46 27.63
N SER A 83 0.73 9.13 28.42
CA SER A 83 -0.06 10.27 27.98
C SER A 83 0.77 11.52 27.65
N GLU A 84 0.14 12.45 26.93
CA GLU A 84 0.69 13.73 26.50
C GLU A 84 1.32 14.51 27.66
N GLY A 85 2.60 14.89 27.48
CA GLY A 85 3.38 15.70 28.44
C GLY A 85 3.55 15.08 29.82
N ALA A 86 3.33 13.78 29.99
CA ALA A 86 3.28 13.13 31.30
C ALA A 86 4.48 13.44 32.20
N PHE A 87 5.67 13.48 31.63
CA PHE A 87 6.94 13.77 32.31
C PHE A 87 7.71 14.93 31.66
N CYS A 88 7.01 15.80 30.93
CA CYS A 88 7.62 16.98 30.31
C CYS A 88 8.32 17.84 31.36
N ASP A 89 9.51 18.38 31.04
CA ASP A 89 10.31 19.25 31.92
C ASP A 89 10.77 18.60 33.24
N CYS A 90 10.80 17.27 33.35
CA CYS A 90 11.36 16.55 34.48
C CYS A 90 12.89 16.54 34.40
N GLN A 91 13.51 17.68 34.69
CA GLN A 91 14.94 17.94 34.41
C GLN A 91 15.92 17.03 35.15
N ASN A 92 15.54 16.47 36.29
CA ASN A 92 16.40 15.56 37.08
C ASN A 92 16.18 14.07 36.78
N LEU A 93 15.24 13.75 35.88
CA LEU A 93 14.98 12.39 35.48
C LEU A 93 16.19 11.80 34.72
N GLN A 94 16.73 10.68 35.22
CA GLN A 94 17.91 10.03 34.69
C GLN A 94 17.62 8.66 34.08
N THR A 95 16.68 7.91 34.66
CA THR A 95 16.38 6.54 34.27
C THR A 95 14.89 6.38 33.92
N ILE A 96 14.64 5.74 32.79
CA ILE A 96 13.31 5.41 32.30
C ILE A 96 13.29 3.91 31.99
N THR A 97 12.33 3.19 32.58
CA THR A 97 12.02 1.81 32.25
C THR A 97 10.57 1.72 31.80
N ILE A 98 10.35 1.29 30.57
CA ILE A 98 9.03 1.14 29.96
C ILE A 98 8.78 -0.35 29.71
N GLY A 99 7.74 -0.89 30.35
CA GLY A 99 7.35 -2.29 30.23
C GLY A 99 6.63 -2.63 28.90
N GLU A 100 6.44 -3.92 28.69
CA GLU A 100 5.90 -4.50 27.44
C GLU A 100 4.43 -4.15 27.15
N SER A 101 3.67 -3.69 28.14
CA SER A 101 2.27 -3.30 27.96
C SER A 101 2.09 -2.03 27.13
N VAL A 102 3.11 -1.15 27.14
CA VAL A 102 3.05 0.17 26.48
C VAL A 102 3.20 0.02 24.97
N LYS A 103 2.23 0.53 24.20
CA LYS A 103 2.19 0.52 22.74
C LYS A 103 2.46 1.88 22.11
N VAL A 104 2.08 2.97 22.81
CA VAL A 104 2.14 4.34 22.31
C VAL A 104 2.74 5.25 23.35
N ILE A 105 3.63 6.16 22.93
CA ILE A 105 4.11 7.28 23.72
C ILE A 105 3.58 8.55 23.07
N ASP A 106 2.71 9.28 23.81
CA ASP A 106 2.03 10.46 23.30
C ASP A 106 2.93 11.70 23.27
N ASN A 107 2.41 12.76 22.66
CA ASN A 107 3.12 14.00 22.39
C ASN A 107 3.84 14.54 23.64
N TYR A 108 5.10 14.92 23.46
CA TYR A 108 5.92 15.62 24.47
C TYR A 108 6.09 14.89 25.80
N ALA A 109 5.83 13.57 25.86
CA ALA A 109 5.79 12.82 27.11
C ALA A 109 7.05 12.98 27.97
N PHE A 110 8.25 13.03 27.37
CA PHE A 110 9.56 13.21 28.02
C PHE A 110 10.31 14.45 27.51
N LYS A 111 9.61 15.41 26.94
CA LYS A 111 10.23 16.64 26.45
C LYS A 111 11.03 17.35 27.55
N ASN A 112 12.23 17.84 27.21
CA ASN A 112 13.16 18.56 28.09
C ASN A 112 13.60 17.77 29.34
N CYS A 113 13.56 16.45 29.34
CA CYS A 113 14.19 15.63 30.36
C CYS A 113 15.70 15.58 30.15
N ILE A 114 16.35 16.69 30.48
CA ILE A 114 17.74 17.00 30.06
C ILE A 114 18.81 16.07 30.63
N ASN A 115 18.53 15.30 31.68
CA ASN A 115 19.47 14.42 32.36
C ASN A 115 19.34 12.93 31.96
N ILE A 116 18.37 12.55 31.13
CA ILE A 116 18.27 11.20 30.61
C ILE A 116 19.47 10.94 29.69
N LYS A 117 20.16 9.80 29.91
CA LYS A 117 21.30 9.38 29.08
C LYS A 117 20.95 8.24 28.11
N ASN A 118 20.23 7.25 28.59
CA ASN A 118 19.89 6.06 27.82
C ASN A 118 18.43 5.76 28.00
N VAL A 119 17.77 5.36 26.90
CA VAL A 119 16.38 4.91 26.90
C VAL A 119 16.32 3.56 26.22
N GLN A 120 15.67 2.61 26.89
CA GLN A 120 15.28 1.34 26.30
C GLN A 120 13.76 1.34 26.15
N LEU A 121 13.27 1.21 24.95
CA LEU A 121 11.85 1.15 24.67
C LEU A 121 11.36 -0.31 24.71
N GLY A 122 10.20 -0.54 25.33
CA GLY A 122 9.55 -1.84 25.37
C GLY A 122 9.21 -2.40 23.98
N ASP A 123 9.23 -3.72 23.82
CA ASP A 123 9.11 -4.38 22.50
C ASP A 123 7.76 -4.22 21.81
N ASN A 124 6.74 -3.71 22.50
CA ASN A 124 5.40 -3.50 21.92
C ASN A 124 5.11 -2.05 21.50
N ILE A 125 6.05 -1.12 21.73
CA ILE A 125 5.87 0.27 21.29
C ILE A 125 5.94 0.32 19.76
N SER A 126 4.86 0.80 19.14
CA SER A 126 4.75 0.96 17.69
C SER A 126 4.78 2.42 17.23
N ILE A 127 4.46 3.36 18.11
CA ILE A 127 4.33 4.78 17.76
C ILE A 127 5.05 5.65 18.80
N LEU A 128 5.95 6.50 18.33
CA LEU A 128 6.49 7.64 19.07
C LEU A 128 5.87 8.91 18.49
N ASN A 129 4.97 9.55 19.25
CA ASN A 129 4.27 10.75 18.79
C ASN A 129 5.17 12.00 18.81
N GLU A 130 4.62 13.17 18.58
CA GLU A 130 5.38 14.41 18.44
C GLU A 130 6.20 14.75 19.69
N GLY A 131 7.49 15.08 19.49
CA GLY A 131 8.37 15.66 20.52
C GLY A 131 8.62 14.78 21.74
N VAL A 132 8.42 13.47 21.67
CA VAL A 132 8.52 12.55 22.82
C VAL A 132 9.81 12.79 23.63
N PHE A 133 10.98 12.89 23.01
CA PHE A 133 12.28 13.16 23.62
C PHE A 133 12.87 14.53 23.23
N GLU A 134 12.04 15.44 22.73
CA GLU A 134 12.49 16.78 22.36
C GLU A 134 13.27 17.45 23.49
N GLY A 135 14.48 17.94 23.20
CA GLY A 135 15.31 18.65 24.20
C GLY A 135 15.97 17.77 25.24
N CYS A 136 16.00 16.45 25.10
CA CYS A 136 16.76 15.54 25.96
C CYS A 136 18.24 15.61 25.60
N ILE A 137 18.91 16.72 25.98
CA ILE A 137 20.25 17.10 25.51
C ILE A 137 21.36 16.14 25.91
N LYS A 138 21.19 15.34 26.97
CA LYS A 138 22.18 14.34 27.43
C LYS A 138 21.86 12.93 26.93
N LEU A 139 20.79 12.74 26.19
CA LEU A 139 20.44 11.43 25.63
C LEU A 139 21.51 10.99 24.62
N GLU A 140 22.23 9.92 24.97
CA GLU A 140 23.35 9.37 24.20
C GLU A 140 22.91 8.22 23.31
N THR A 141 22.02 7.34 23.81
CA THR A 141 21.53 6.17 23.09
C THR A 141 20.03 5.97 23.31
N CYS A 142 19.34 5.60 22.27
CA CYS A 142 17.96 5.12 22.35
C CYS A 142 17.85 3.79 21.61
N PHE A 143 17.60 2.73 22.38
CA PHE A 143 17.38 1.41 21.80
C PHE A 143 15.92 1.26 21.38
N CYS A 144 15.67 1.44 20.10
CA CYS A 144 14.37 1.23 19.50
C CYS A 144 14.12 -0.27 19.29
N ASN A 145 12.93 -0.72 19.65
CA ASN A 145 12.50 -2.10 19.39
C ASN A 145 12.19 -2.33 17.89
N LYS A 146 12.00 -3.58 17.48
CA LYS A 146 11.76 -3.97 16.09
C LYS A 146 10.34 -3.65 15.58
N LYS A 147 9.45 -3.07 16.41
CA LYS A 147 8.02 -2.85 16.05
C LYS A 147 7.66 -1.39 15.81
N ILE A 148 8.60 -0.44 15.98
CA ILE A 148 8.30 0.98 15.73
C ILE A 148 8.00 1.19 14.27
N ASP A 149 6.73 1.54 13.98
CA ASP A 149 6.21 1.90 12.66
C ASP A 149 6.37 3.40 12.39
N THR A 150 6.09 4.23 13.39
CA THR A 150 6.09 5.69 13.23
C THR A 150 6.97 6.40 14.25
N ILE A 151 7.89 7.22 13.75
CA ILE A 151 8.65 8.22 14.50
C ILE A 151 8.06 9.58 14.15
N GLY A 152 7.37 10.22 15.10
CA GLY A 152 6.63 11.47 14.89
C GLY A 152 7.52 12.69 14.67
N ASN A 153 6.88 13.87 14.53
CA ASN A 153 7.61 15.12 14.39
C ASN A 153 8.45 15.40 15.64
N ARG A 154 9.67 15.90 15.45
CA ARG A 154 10.54 16.40 16.53
C ARG A 154 10.84 15.40 17.65
N VAL A 155 10.66 14.08 17.44
CA VAL A 155 10.83 13.08 18.52
C VAL A 155 12.16 13.21 19.21
N PHE A 156 13.29 13.38 18.51
CA PHE A 156 14.63 13.57 19.03
C PHE A 156 15.19 14.97 18.74
N TYR A 157 14.34 15.95 18.50
CA TYR A 157 14.77 17.32 18.23
C TYR A 157 15.64 17.88 19.37
N LYS A 158 16.85 18.37 19.03
CA LYS A 158 17.86 18.86 20.00
C LYS A 158 18.39 17.82 20.99
N CYS A 159 18.33 16.52 20.69
CA CYS A 159 19.07 15.51 21.44
C CYS A 159 20.56 15.58 21.08
N SER A 160 21.22 16.63 21.54
CA SER A 160 22.56 17.03 21.07
C SER A 160 23.67 16.03 21.39
N SER A 161 23.46 15.13 22.37
CA SER A 161 24.40 14.07 22.74
C SER A 161 24.13 12.73 22.05
N LEU A 162 23.07 12.60 21.28
CA LEU A 162 22.71 11.33 20.60
C LEU A 162 23.81 10.95 19.59
N LYS A 163 24.46 9.80 19.84
CA LYS A 163 25.61 9.31 19.06
C LYS A 163 25.23 8.23 18.09
N GLU A 164 24.43 7.29 18.56
CA GLU A 164 24.02 6.10 17.82
C GLU A 164 22.49 5.94 17.85
N LEU A 165 21.92 5.71 16.71
CA LEU A 165 20.50 5.41 16.55
C LEU A 165 20.34 4.41 15.41
N VAL A 166 19.67 3.32 15.71
CA VAL A 166 19.21 2.35 14.70
C VAL A 166 17.73 2.55 14.48
N ILE A 167 17.36 2.99 13.28
CA ILE A 167 15.94 3.07 12.89
C ILE A 167 15.48 1.65 12.56
N PRO A 168 14.41 1.14 13.21
CA PRO A 168 13.94 -0.22 12.96
C PRO A 168 13.46 -0.42 11.51
N SER A 169 13.66 -1.63 10.99
CA SER A 169 13.17 -1.98 9.64
C SER A 169 11.64 -1.96 9.50
N SER A 170 10.90 -2.00 10.61
CA SER A 170 9.44 -1.83 10.64
C SER A 170 8.98 -0.39 10.39
N THR A 171 9.89 0.59 10.53
CA THR A 171 9.52 2.02 10.44
C THR A 171 9.11 2.39 9.01
N THR A 172 7.90 2.94 8.88
CA THR A 172 7.35 3.40 7.58
C THR A 172 7.29 4.92 7.48
N ASN A 173 7.25 5.63 8.62
CA ASN A 173 7.08 7.08 8.68
C ASN A 173 8.05 7.74 9.65
N ILE A 174 8.76 8.77 9.18
CA ILE A 174 9.63 9.65 9.98
C ILE A 174 9.16 11.08 9.78
N GLY A 175 8.74 11.72 10.87
CA GLY A 175 8.16 13.05 10.89
C GLY A 175 9.15 14.20 10.71
N ASN A 176 8.62 15.42 10.60
CA ASN A 176 9.41 16.64 10.43
C ASN A 176 10.36 16.87 11.60
N SER A 177 11.62 17.27 11.29
CA SER A 177 12.65 17.59 12.27
C SER A 177 12.91 16.50 13.31
N ALA A 178 12.58 15.24 13.02
CA ALA A 178 12.61 14.15 13.99
C ALA A 178 13.97 14.00 14.68
N PHE A 179 15.07 14.25 14.00
CA PHE A 179 16.45 14.16 14.49
C PHE A 179 17.22 15.48 14.33
N ALA A 180 16.52 16.60 14.09
CA ALA A 180 17.22 17.86 13.88
C ALA A 180 18.01 18.29 15.12
N HIS A 181 19.23 18.82 14.90
CA HIS A 181 20.18 19.22 15.92
C HIS A 181 20.71 18.09 16.83
N CYS A 182 20.71 16.84 16.35
CA CYS A 182 21.44 15.72 17.00
C CYS A 182 22.92 15.83 16.67
N ASN A 183 23.63 16.74 17.38
CA ASN A 183 24.98 17.17 17.02
C ASN A 183 26.07 16.11 17.15
N LYS A 184 25.84 15.03 17.90
CA LYS A 184 26.80 13.93 18.06
C LYS A 184 26.57 12.76 17.11
N LEU A 185 25.48 12.76 16.37
CA LEU A 185 25.16 11.71 15.40
C LEU A 185 26.16 11.74 14.24
N GLU A 186 26.89 10.62 14.02
CA GLU A 186 27.93 10.54 12.98
C GLU A 186 27.49 9.79 11.73
N ALA A 187 26.60 8.83 11.85
CA ALA A 187 26.05 8.06 10.72
C ALA A 187 24.59 7.71 10.93
N ILE A 188 23.84 7.60 9.86
CA ILE A 188 22.46 7.12 9.88
C ILE A 188 22.14 6.30 8.63
N GLU A 189 21.44 5.18 8.84
CA GLU A 189 20.82 4.40 7.78
C GLU A 189 19.31 4.50 7.92
N ILE A 190 18.64 4.91 6.83
CA ILE A 190 17.18 4.92 6.72
C ILE A 190 16.74 3.61 6.08
N PRO A 191 15.93 2.79 6.76
CA PRO A 191 15.48 1.50 6.25
C PRO A 191 14.68 1.58 4.95
N ASP A 192 14.64 0.47 4.23
CA ASP A 192 13.94 0.37 2.94
C ASP A 192 12.42 0.51 3.05
N ASN A 193 11.84 0.22 4.22
CA ASN A 193 10.40 0.33 4.47
C ASN A 193 9.93 1.76 4.76
N VAL A 194 10.85 2.71 4.99
CA VAL A 194 10.47 4.11 5.19
C VAL A 194 9.96 4.70 3.88
N THR A 195 8.65 4.97 3.82
CA THR A 195 7.99 5.56 2.65
C THR A 195 7.76 7.06 2.79
N LYS A 196 7.71 7.56 4.03
CA LYS A 196 7.51 8.98 4.34
C LYS A 196 8.67 9.51 5.17
N LEU A 197 9.40 10.47 4.61
CA LEU A 197 10.46 11.20 5.27
C LEU A 197 10.09 12.69 5.31
N GLY A 198 9.98 13.24 6.51
CA GLY A 198 9.55 14.62 6.72
C GLY A 198 10.58 15.67 6.28
N TYR A 199 10.22 16.94 6.51
CA TYR A 199 11.12 18.08 6.28
C TYR A 199 12.15 18.22 7.39
N THR A 200 13.35 18.70 7.07
CA THR A 200 14.42 19.06 8.02
C THR A 200 14.79 17.95 9.01
N VAL A 201 14.61 16.68 8.62
CA VAL A 201 14.71 15.54 9.53
C VAL A 201 16.06 15.51 10.27
N PHE A 202 17.16 15.79 9.60
CA PHE A 202 18.52 15.81 10.15
C PHE A 202 19.17 17.20 10.14
N ALA A 203 18.36 18.26 9.95
CA ALA A 203 18.91 19.61 9.89
C ALA A 203 19.73 19.96 11.14
N GLY A 204 20.90 20.57 10.95
CA GLY A 204 21.79 20.93 12.05
C GLY A 204 22.52 19.78 12.73
N CYS A 205 22.55 18.57 12.16
CA CYS A 205 23.36 17.44 12.63
C CYS A 205 24.84 17.66 12.22
N LYS A 206 25.53 18.53 12.95
CA LYS A 206 26.86 19.06 12.57
C LYS A 206 27.97 18.02 12.43
N ASN A 207 27.88 16.86 13.08
CA ASN A 207 28.87 15.79 13.01
C ASN A 207 28.46 14.62 12.11
N LEU A 208 27.30 14.68 11.46
CA LEU A 208 26.84 13.63 10.56
C LEU A 208 27.76 13.53 9.35
N LYS A 209 28.43 12.37 9.18
CA LYS A 209 29.44 12.09 8.14
C LYS A 209 28.85 11.23 7.01
N THR A 210 27.99 10.28 7.36
CA THR A 210 27.48 9.29 6.41
C THR A 210 25.95 9.13 6.52
N VAL A 211 25.29 9.11 5.37
CA VAL A 211 23.86 8.85 5.26
C VAL A 211 23.60 7.77 4.22
N SER A 212 22.76 6.79 4.56
CA SER A 212 22.25 5.79 3.63
C SER A 212 20.72 5.93 3.52
N LEU A 213 20.21 6.13 2.31
CA LEU A 213 18.77 6.27 2.02
C LEU A 213 18.19 4.96 1.48
N GLY A 214 17.20 4.42 2.18
CA GLY A 214 16.49 3.20 1.79
C GLY A 214 15.63 3.36 0.54
N THR A 215 15.20 2.25 -0.01
CA THR A 215 14.50 2.15 -1.30
C THR A 215 13.06 2.68 -1.27
N GLY A 216 12.39 2.67 -0.12
CA GLY A 216 10.99 3.09 0.03
C GLY A 216 10.76 4.59 -0.09
N ILE A 217 11.78 5.43 0.13
CA ILE A 217 11.66 6.88 0.04
C ILE A 217 11.47 7.29 -1.43
N SER A 218 10.33 7.85 -1.78
CA SER A 218 10.06 8.38 -3.12
C SER A 218 10.35 9.88 -3.26
N ILE A 219 10.27 10.62 -2.14
CA ILE A 219 10.52 12.07 -2.11
C ILE A 219 11.50 12.39 -1.00
N LEU A 220 12.57 13.10 -1.33
CA LEU A 220 13.53 13.65 -0.38
C LEU A 220 13.31 15.15 -0.27
N HIS A 221 12.81 15.56 0.89
CA HIS A 221 12.67 16.97 1.23
C HIS A 221 13.98 17.56 1.74
N ASN A 222 14.03 18.83 2.12
CA ASN A 222 15.19 19.47 2.76
C ASN A 222 15.49 18.80 4.11
N SER A 223 16.23 17.71 4.11
CA SER A 223 16.47 16.90 5.30
C SER A 223 17.84 17.07 5.94
N PHE A 224 18.82 17.63 5.22
CA PHE A 224 20.24 17.68 5.63
C PHE A 224 20.81 19.11 5.73
N GLY A 225 19.96 20.11 5.89
CA GLY A 225 20.40 21.49 6.10
C GLY A 225 21.43 21.58 7.26
N ASP A 226 22.52 22.35 7.08
CA ASP A 226 23.59 22.56 8.09
C ASP A 226 24.30 21.27 8.58
N CYS A 227 24.30 20.18 7.80
CA CYS A 227 25.13 19.00 8.04
C CYS A 227 26.57 19.24 7.54
N GLU A 228 27.31 20.07 8.26
CA GLU A 228 28.64 20.61 7.82
C GLU A 228 29.70 19.54 7.54
N LYS A 229 29.60 18.34 8.16
CA LYS A 229 30.56 17.23 8.03
C LYS A 229 30.07 16.08 7.17
N LEU A 230 28.96 16.23 6.43
CA LEU A 230 28.48 15.16 5.57
C LEU A 230 29.44 14.93 4.40
N GLU A 231 30.14 13.78 4.43
CA GLU A 231 31.15 13.39 3.45
C GLU A 231 30.68 12.27 2.50
N LYS A 232 29.74 11.43 2.92
CA LYS A 232 29.27 10.28 2.14
C LYS A 232 27.76 10.16 2.13
N ILE A 233 27.21 9.99 0.92
CA ILE A 233 25.80 9.69 0.72
C ILE A 233 25.64 8.41 -0.11
N VAL A 234 24.77 7.53 0.33
CA VAL A 234 24.38 6.30 -0.36
C VAL A 234 22.89 6.34 -0.65
N ILE A 235 22.51 6.36 -1.90
CA ILE A 235 21.13 6.24 -2.36
C ILE A 235 20.98 4.84 -2.94
N LYS A 236 20.33 3.94 -2.19
CA LYS A 236 20.23 2.51 -2.54
C LYS A 236 19.55 2.27 -3.90
N ASP A 237 19.87 1.15 -4.51
CA ASP A 237 19.34 0.73 -5.81
C ASP A 237 17.81 0.56 -5.78
N SER A 238 17.10 1.24 -6.68
CA SER A 238 15.66 1.11 -6.86
C SER A 238 15.24 1.50 -8.28
N LYS A 239 14.21 0.85 -8.80
CA LYS A 239 13.56 1.26 -10.06
C LYS A 239 12.70 2.52 -9.88
N THR A 240 12.23 2.79 -8.66
CA THR A 240 11.46 4.00 -8.34
C THR A 240 12.39 5.21 -8.26
N PRO A 241 12.19 6.25 -9.05
CA PRO A 241 12.98 7.47 -8.97
C PRO A 241 12.88 8.15 -7.61
N LEU A 242 13.94 8.78 -7.15
CA LEU A 242 13.94 9.66 -6.00
C LEU A 242 13.68 11.09 -6.46
N ILE A 243 12.58 11.66 -6.02
CA ILE A 243 12.22 13.05 -6.29
C ILE A 243 12.88 13.92 -5.22
N ILE A 244 13.72 14.85 -5.66
CA ILE A 244 14.29 15.87 -4.78
C ILE A 244 13.31 17.04 -4.74
N ASP A 245 12.67 17.26 -3.59
CA ASP A 245 11.69 18.32 -3.39
C ASP A 245 12.31 19.44 -2.54
N ASN A 246 12.53 20.57 -3.18
CA ASN A 246 13.15 21.73 -2.56
C ASN A 246 12.15 22.70 -1.92
N LYS A 247 10.88 22.32 -1.78
CA LYS A 247 9.85 23.16 -1.15
C LYS A 247 9.97 23.16 0.37
N THR A 248 10.07 24.33 0.96
CA THR A 248 9.61 24.58 2.32
C THR A 248 8.32 25.38 2.23
N SER A 249 7.19 24.81 2.58
CA SER A 249 5.95 25.55 2.67
C SER A 249 5.77 26.03 4.10
N GLU A 250 6.00 27.30 4.38
CA GLU A 250 5.34 27.98 5.48
C GLU A 250 4.36 28.99 4.86
N GLN A 251 3.07 28.74 5.09
CA GLN A 251 2.04 29.74 4.90
C GLN A 251 2.00 30.60 6.16
N GLU A 252 2.72 31.69 6.21
CA GLU A 252 2.47 32.73 7.21
C GLU A 252 1.25 33.55 6.78
N LYS A 253 0.18 33.40 7.53
CA LYS A 253 -0.97 34.29 7.53
C LYS A 253 -0.67 35.46 8.46
N TYR A 254 -0.38 36.63 7.94
CA TYR A 254 -0.40 37.85 8.75
C TYR A 254 -1.86 38.30 8.95
N PRO A 255 -2.30 38.56 10.20
CA PRO A 255 -3.66 39.05 10.46
C PRO A 255 -3.74 40.54 10.07
N GLY A 256 -4.53 40.86 9.07
CA GLY A 256 -4.92 42.23 8.78
C GLY A 256 -4.85 42.71 7.32
N ASP A 257 -4.19 42.02 6.43
CA ASP A 257 -4.09 42.44 5.04
C ASP A 257 -4.68 41.41 4.04
N ASN A 258 -5.52 41.93 3.13
CA ASN A 258 -6.11 41.16 2.03
C ASN A 258 -5.10 40.77 0.91
N ILE A 259 -3.81 40.90 1.17
CA ILE A 259 -2.74 40.58 0.20
C ILE A 259 -2.02 39.31 0.69
N ARG A 260 -2.16 38.23 -0.07
CA ARG A 260 -1.44 36.99 0.18
C ARG A 260 -0.05 37.08 -0.47
N TYR A 261 0.97 37.35 0.32
CA TYR A 261 2.36 37.13 -0.10
C TYR A 261 2.73 35.68 0.20
N THR A 262 2.99 34.88 -0.81
CA THR A 262 3.58 33.57 -0.64
C THR A 262 5.07 33.71 -0.93
N THR A 263 5.87 33.96 0.10
CA THR A 263 7.33 33.96 -0.04
C THR A 263 7.82 32.51 0.07
N TYR A 264 8.29 31.95 -1.03
CA TYR A 264 8.94 30.65 -1.01
C TYR A 264 10.42 30.87 -0.73
N VAL A 265 10.90 30.40 0.41
CA VAL A 265 12.32 30.29 0.69
C VAL A 265 12.78 28.95 0.13
N VAL A 266 13.60 28.98 -0.91
CA VAL A 266 14.17 27.80 -1.53
C VAL A 266 15.41 27.39 -0.75
N TYR A 267 15.31 26.37 0.07
CA TYR A 267 16.45 25.68 0.63
C TYR A 267 16.73 24.44 -0.22
N GLU A 268 17.88 24.40 -0.87
CA GLU A 268 18.28 23.24 -1.70
C GLU A 268 18.61 22.07 -0.76
N SER A 269 17.92 20.94 -0.91
CA SER A 269 17.92 19.82 0.04
C SER A 269 19.27 19.17 0.34
N LEU A 270 20.23 19.29 -0.58
CA LEU A 270 21.63 18.82 -0.42
C LEU A 270 22.66 19.92 -0.73
N PHE A 271 22.24 21.13 -1.07
CA PHE A 271 23.12 22.21 -1.53
C PHE A 271 24.09 22.73 -0.45
N TYR A 272 23.69 22.66 0.83
CA TYR A 272 24.56 23.05 1.93
C TYR A 272 25.59 21.97 2.32
N CYS A 273 25.47 20.75 1.75
CA CYS A 273 26.40 19.66 1.99
C CYS A 273 27.61 19.74 1.04
N LYS A 274 28.29 20.89 0.99
CA LYS A 274 29.45 21.12 0.10
C LYS A 274 30.65 20.21 0.37
N ASN A 275 30.63 19.45 1.45
CA ASN A 275 31.71 18.59 1.88
C ASN A 275 31.58 17.13 1.46
N ILE A 276 30.51 16.79 0.70
CA ILE A 276 30.35 15.42 0.18
C ILE A 276 31.56 15.07 -0.69
N LYS A 277 32.23 13.98 -0.33
CA LYS A 277 33.39 13.41 -1.05
C LYS A 277 33.01 12.20 -1.88
N GLU A 278 32.07 11.40 -1.38
CA GLU A 278 31.63 10.18 -2.03
C GLU A 278 30.09 10.12 -2.18
N ALA A 279 29.64 9.73 -3.37
CA ALA A 279 28.23 9.46 -3.63
C ALA A 279 28.04 8.12 -4.34
N TYR A 280 27.13 7.29 -3.81
CA TYR A 280 26.56 6.17 -4.52
C TYR A 280 25.11 6.53 -4.93
N ILE A 281 24.80 6.46 -6.23
CA ILE A 281 23.49 6.82 -6.77
C ILE A 281 22.90 5.57 -7.40
N GLY A 282 22.01 4.87 -6.69
CA GLY A 282 21.44 3.58 -7.10
C GLY A 282 20.13 3.70 -7.88
N ARG A 283 19.58 4.90 -8.06
CA ARG A 283 18.31 5.14 -8.78
C ARG A 283 18.27 6.50 -9.44
N ASN A 284 17.36 6.67 -10.39
CA ASN A 284 17.18 7.96 -11.05
C ASN A 284 16.82 9.06 -10.04
N LEU A 285 17.45 10.21 -10.16
CA LEU A 285 17.15 11.41 -9.40
C LEU A 285 16.38 12.38 -10.29
N THR A 286 15.26 12.90 -9.78
CA THR A 286 14.42 13.90 -10.47
C THR A 286 14.11 15.04 -9.51
N THR A 287 13.77 16.22 -10.04
CA THR A 287 13.29 17.35 -9.25
C THR A 287 11.87 17.72 -9.66
N LYS A 288 11.08 18.23 -8.71
CA LYS A 288 9.82 18.88 -9.04
C LYS A 288 10.11 20.32 -9.48
N PRO A 289 9.70 20.71 -10.69
CA PRO A 289 9.73 22.10 -11.07
C PRO A 289 8.72 22.88 -10.22
N PHE A 290 9.06 24.10 -9.85
CA PHE A 290 8.08 24.99 -9.25
C PHE A 290 8.09 26.35 -9.93
N CYS A 291 6.90 26.97 -9.98
CA CYS A 291 6.72 28.33 -10.43
C CYS A 291 6.64 29.24 -9.21
N TYR A 292 7.25 30.41 -9.28
CA TYR A 292 6.90 31.50 -8.38
C TYR A 292 6.32 32.64 -9.18
N TRP A 293 5.28 33.25 -8.64
CA TRP A 293 4.66 34.42 -9.22
C TRP A 293 5.40 35.67 -8.73
N VAL A 294 5.87 36.50 -9.65
CA VAL A 294 6.42 37.80 -9.31
C VAL A 294 5.36 38.84 -9.58
N GLN A 295 4.86 39.47 -8.53
CA GLN A 295 3.95 40.60 -8.66
C GLN A 295 4.79 41.88 -8.91
N TYR A 296 4.68 42.42 -10.09
CA TYR A 296 5.22 43.74 -10.41
C TYR A 296 4.07 44.75 -10.36
N SER A 297 4.14 45.71 -9.43
CA SER A 297 3.25 46.87 -9.24
C SER A 297 1.79 46.66 -8.80
N GLN A 298 1.15 47.72 -8.30
CA GLN A 298 -0.17 47.75 -7.71
C GLN A 298 -1.34 47.57 -8.69
N ASP A 299 -1.08 47.35 -9.97
CA ASP A 299 -2.10 47.03 -10.97
C ASP A 299 -2.26 45.52 -11.16
N TYR A 300 -3.50 45.06 -11.10
CA TYR A 300 -3.95 43.65 -11.14
C TYR A 300 -3.68 42.92 -12.46
N SER A 301 -2.50 43.00 -13.05
CA SER A 301 -2.15 42.19 -14.20
C SER A 301 -1.12 41.12 -13.80
N TYR A 302 -1.58 39.87 -13.75
CA TYR A 302 -0.72 38.70 -13.60
C TYR A 302 0.04 38.51 -14.91
N SER A 303 1.28 38.96 -15.03
CA SER A 303 2.17 38.57 -16.11
C SER A 303 3.50 38.07 -15.55
N ASP A 304 3.85 36.89 -15.98
CA ASP A 304 5.10 36.15 -15.88
C ASP A 304 5.26 35.25 -14.66
N CYS A 305 4.91 33.99 -14.90
CA CYS A 305 5.41 32.87 -14.08
C CYS A 305 6.89 32.64 -14.41
N LYS A 306 7.80 32.93 -13.47
CA LYS A 306 9.22 32.58 -13.64
C LYS A 306 9.45 31.17 -13.06
N TYR A 307 9.94 30.28 -13.91
CA TYR A 307 10.35 28.94 -13.50
C TYR A 307 11.73 29.00 -12.89
N TYR A 308 11.87 28.53 -11.66
CA TYR A 308 13.17 28.34 -11.04
C TYR A 308 13.63 26.89 -11.30
N VAL A 309 14.81 26.76 -11.90
CA VAL A 309 15.46 25.47 -12.08
C VAL A 309 16.55 25.35 -11.01
N PRO A 310 16.41 24.44 -10.03
CA PRO A 310 17.43 24.27 -9.00
C PRO A 310 18.74 23.80 -9.65
N ASN A 311 19.89 24.21 -9.09
CA ASN A 311 21.19 23.68 -9.49
C ASN A 311 21.26 22.17 -9.26
N PRO A 312 21.99 21.42 -10.10
CA PRO A 312 22.23 19.99 -9.85
C PRO A 312 22.86 19.76 -8.49
N ILE A 313 22.41 18.74 -7.79
CA ILE A 313 22.76 18.44 -6.39
C ILE A 313 24.27 18.41 -6.12
N PHE A 314 25.04 17.91 -7.08
CA PHE A 314 26.50 17.71 -6.94
C PHE A 314 27.34 18.74 -7.68
N SER A 315 26.74 19.66 -8.45
CA SER A 315 27.47 20.72 -9.15
C SER A 315 28.26 21.56 -8.16
N GLU A 316 29.54 21.87 -8.47
CA GLU A 316 30.44 22.68 -7.67
C GLU A 316 30.77 22.11 -6.27
N SER A 317 30.40 20.83 -6.01
CA SER A 317 30.71 20.15 -4.76
C SER A 317 32.18 19.69 -4.66
N LYS A 318 32.62 19.29 -3.46
CA LYS A 318 33.96 18.72 -3.22
C LYS A 318 34.06 17.23 -3.52
N ILE A 319 33.09 16.67 -4.25
CA ILE A 319 33.01 15.24 -4.51
C ILE A 319 34.29 14.73 -5.20
N GLU A 320 34.82 13.61 -4.72
CA GLU A 320 36.01 12.95 -5.24
C GLU A 320 35.70 11.66 -5.97
N LYS A 321 34.63 10.95 -5.55
CA LYS A 321 34.21 9.70 -6.17
C LYS A 321 32.69 9.66 -6.33
N VAL A 322 32.26 9.24 -7.52
CA VAL A 322 30.83 8.94 -7.84
C VAL A 322 30.73 7.53 -8.37
N THR A 323 29.80 6.77 -7.81
CA THR A 323 29.41 5.46 -8.32
C THR A 323 27.93 5.50 -8.69
N ILE A 324 27.62 5.21 -9.94
CA ILE A 324 26.25 5.14 -10.46
C ILE A 324 25.81 3.69 -10.50
N GLY A 325 24.78 3.35 -9.77
CA GLY A 325 24.25 2.00 -9.62
C GLY A 325 23.63 1.42 -10.90
N PRO A 326 23.43 0.11 -10.93
CA PRO A 326 23.04 -0.62 -12.15
C PRO A 326 21.61 -0.31 -12.61
N LEU A 327 20.73 0.19 -11.74
CA LEU A 327 19.34 0.50 -12.07
C LEU A 327 19.12 1.94 -12.59
N VAL A 328 20.17 2.76 -12.56
CA VAL A 328 20.10 4.13 -13.07
C VAL A 328 20.07 4.13 -14.59
N THR A 329 19.07 4.80 -15.17
CA THR A 329 18.89 4.91 -16.64
C THR A 329 19.34 6.24 -17.21
N GLN A 330 19.54 7.26 -16.36
CA GLN A 330 20.02 8.58 -16.74
C GLN A 330 20.81 9.23 -15.61
N LEU A 331 21.84 9.97 -15.95
CA LEU A 331 22.54 10.81 -14.97
C LEU A 331 21.61 11.90 -14.45
N PRO A 332 21.80 12.37 -13.20
CA PRO A 332 20.95 13.40 -12.61
C PRO A 332 20.96 14.67 -13.47
N THR A 333 19.94 14.87 -14.29
CA THR A 333 19.75 16.08 -15.07
C THR A 333 18.58 16.86 -14.48
N PHE A 334 18.80 18.14 -14.20
CA PHE A 334 17.79 19.03 -13.71
C PHE A 334 17.58 20.14 -14.75
N GLY A 335 16.45 20.16 -15.41
CA GLY A 335 16.13 21.19 -16.37
C GLY A 335 14.83 20.91 -17.13
N TYR A 336 13.98 21.93 -17.20
CA TYR A 336 12.86 21.98 -18.13
C TYR A 336 13.31 22.62 -19.42
N THR A 337 12.88 22.09 -20.56
CA THR A 337 13.03 22.70 -21.89
C THR A 337 12.03 23.84 -22.04
N ALA A 338 12.31 24.98 -21.42
CA ALA A 338 11.75 26.25 -21.89
C ALA A 338 12.74 26.83 -22.90
N VAL A 339 12.25 27.16 -24.05
CA VAL A 339 13.02 27.51 -25.30
C VAL A 339 14.02 28.67 -25.17
N GLU A 340 14.09 29.38 -24.04
CA GLU A 340 14.91 30.57 -23.87
C GLU A 340 16.12 30.43 -22.94
N ALA A 341 16.42 29.25 -22.40
CA ALA A 341 17.43 29.09 -21.35
C ALA A 341 18.56 28.09 -21.64
N GLU A 342 18.89 27.80 -22.90
CA GLU A 342 19.98 26.84 -23.25
C GLU A 342 21.34 27.16 -22.61
N ASN A 343 21.62 28.39 -22.24
CA ASN A 343 22.89 28.82 -21.65
C ASN A 343 22.94 28.76 -20.11
N SER A 344 21.81 28.56 -19.41
CA SER A 344 21.76 28.65 -17.95
C SER A 344 21.77 27.30 -17.25
N PHE A 345 21.68 26.16 -17.95
CA PHE A 345 21.69 24.83 -17.33
C PHE A 345 23.08 24.42 -16.89
N LYS A 346 23.21 24.00 -15.61
CA LYS A 346 24.41 23.33 -15.12
C LYS A 346 24.31 21.82 -15.32
N GLY A 347 25.44 21.17 -15.62
CA GLY A 347 25.55 19.73 -15.74
C GLY A 347 25.55 19.03 -14.38
N SER A 348 25.26 17.73 -14.36
CA SER A 348 25.11 16.91 -13.15
C SER A 348 26.22 17.08 -12.12
N PHE A 349 27.47 17.11 -12.60
CA PHE A 349 28.71 17.24 -11.80
C PHE A 349 29.57 18.42 -12.31
N GLU A 350 28.94 19.41 -12.93
CA GLU A 350 29.66 20.57 -13.48
C GLU A 350 30.48 21.27 -12.41
N ASN A 351 31.78 21.54 -12.71
CA ASN A 351 32.74 22.16 -11.80
C ASN A 351 33.07 21.40 -10.50
N CYS A 352 32.87 20.10 -10.47
CA CYS A 352 33.34 19.23 -9.38
C CYS A 352 34.85 19.02 -9.55
N LYS A 353 35.63 20.04 -9.18
CA LYS A 353 37.08 20.09 -9.45
C LYS A 353 37.89 18.97 -8.80
N ASN A 354 37.37 18.36 -7.70
CA ASN A 354 38.02 17.29 -6.99
C ASN A 354 37.64 15.89 -7.47
N LEU A 355 36.66 15.78 -8.39
CA LEU A 355 36.17 14.49 -8.88
C LEU A 355 37.27 13.76 -9.64
N LYS A 356 37.73 12.64 -9.09
CA LYS A 356 38.80 11.79 -9.65
C LYS A 356 38.25 10.55 -10.35
N THR A 357 37.19 9.97 -9.78
CA THR A 357 36.67 8.68 -10.22
C THR A 357 35.17 8.73 -10.46
N VAL A 358 34.74 8.23 -11.63
CA VAL A 358 33.32 7.99 -11.98
C VAL A 358 33.19 6.53 -12.40
N GLU A 359 32.37 5.79 -11.66
CA GLU A 359 32.06 4.38 -11.94
C GLU A 359 30.61 4.27 -12.42
N LEU A 360 30.39 3.71 -13.60
CA LEU A 360 29.07 3.43 -14.18
C LEU A 360 28.85 1.90 -14.11
N LEU A 361 28.16 1.41 -13.07
CA LEU A 361 28.00 -0.01 -12.82
C LEU A 361 26.95 -0.69 -13.70
N GLY A 362 26.05 0.09 -14.30
CA GLY A 362 24.92 -0.45 -15.08
C GLY A 362 25.05 -0.27 -16.58
N ASN A 363 24.20 -1.00 -17.31
CA ASN A 363 24.11 -0.95 -18.76
C ASN A 363 22.94 -0.08 -19.27
N ASN A 364 22.27 0.63 -18.38
CA ASN A 364 20.99 1.31 -18.64
C ASN A 364 21.15 2.78 -19.02
N ILE A 365 22.32 3.37 -18.78
CA ILE A 365 22.59 4.77 -19.17
C ILE A 365 22.94 4.82 -20.66
N ASN A 366 22.10 5.50 -21.45
CA ASN A 366 22.26 5.59 -22.90
C ASN A 366 23.03 6.81 -23.37
N ALA A 367 23.13 7.86 -22.55
CA ALA A 367 23.79 9.10 -22.94
C ALA A 367 24.50 9.76 -21.76
N ILE A 368 25.62 10.42 -22.04
CA ILE A 368 26.22 11.39 -21.13
C ILE A 368 25.61 12.76 -21.46
N PRO A 369 24.81 13.35 -20.55
CA PRO A 369 24.12 14.60 -20.82
C PRO A 369 25.06 15.78 -21.02
N ALA A 370 24.53 16.85 -21.60
CA ALA A 370 25.27 18.08 -21.81
C ALA A 370 25.85 18.64 -20.51
N LYS A 371 27.10 19.07 -20.53
CA LYS A 371 27.86 19.62 -19.39
C LYS A 371 28.00 18.68 -18.18
N ALA A 372 27.66 17.38 -18.29
CA ALA A 372 27.59 16.47 -17.14
C ALA A 372 28.82 16.53 -16.25
N PHE A 373 30.02 16.54 -16.79
CA PHE A 373 31.33 16.58 -16.11
C PHE A 373 32.16 17.80 -16.51
N LYS A 374 31.55 18.85 -17.07
CA LYS A 374 32.24 20.06 -17.45
C LYS A 374 32.98 20.66 -16.27
N GLY A 375 34.28 20.95 -16.45
CA GLY A 375 35.13 21.53 -15.42
C GLY A 375 35.55 20.58 -14.29
N CYS A 376 35.39 19.27 -14.44
CA CYS A 376 35.92 18.24 -13.51
C CYS A 376 37.43 18.08 -13.74
N SER A 377 38.22 19.06 -13.31
CA SER A 377 39.64 19.16 -13.64
C SER A 377 40.53 18.04 -13.09
N SER A 378 40.08 17.28 -12.08
CA SER A 378 40.82 16.15 -11.50
C SER A 378 40.37 14.78 -12.02
N LEU A 379 39.41 14.70 -12.93
CA LEU A 379 38.96 13.44 -13.50
C LEU A 379 40.04 12.83 -14.40
N GLN A 380 40.48 11.61 -14.04
CA GLN A 380 41.64 10.97 -14.68
C GLN A 380 41.26 10.01 -15.79
N ASN A 381 40.19 9.25 -15.61
CA ASN A 381 39.72 8.29 -16.59
C ASN A 381 38.19 8.21 -16.62
N ILE A 382 37.67 7.74 -17.74
CA ILE A 382 36.25 7.49 -17.91
C ILE A 382 35.99 6.26 -18.80
N VAL A 383 35.14 5.37 -18.36
CA VAL A 383 34.74 4.15 -19.06
C VAL A 383 33.27 4.25 -19.45
N LEU A 384 32.99 4.32 -20.74
CA LEU A 384 31.69 4.61 -21.34
C LEU A 384 31.14 3.40 -22.13
N LYS A 385 31.11 2.20 -21.53
CA LYS A 385 30.85 0.92 -22.22
C LYS A 385 29.49 0.87 -22.95
N ASN A 386 28.44 1.41 -22.34
CA ASN A 386 27.05 1.26 -22.84
C ASN A 386 26.43 2.57 -23.29
N ILE A 387 27.25 3.60 -23.46
CA ILE A 387 26.80 4.93 -23.88
C ILE A 387 26.64 4.97 -25.40
N ASN A 388 25.46 5.46 -25.86
CA ASN A 388 25.18 5.62 -27.30
C ASN A 388 25.60 7.00 -27.80
N ARG A 389 25.57 8.02 -26.94
CA ARG A 389 25.93 9.41 -27.33
C ARG A 389 26.53 10.18 -26.15
N ILE A 390 27.46 11.06 -26.46
CA ILE A 390 28.07 12.04 -25.57
C ILE A 390 27.59 13.41 -25.99
N GLU A 391 26.90 14.14 -25.13
CA GLU A 391 26.29 15.42 -25.51
C GLU A 391 27.24 16.61 -25.33
N LYS A 392 26.78 17.80 -25.75
CA LYS A 392 27.54 19.04 -25.82
C LYS A 392 28.27 19.38 -24.52
N ASN A 393 29.58 19.70 -24.60
CA ASN A 393 30.42 20.10 -23.47
C ASN A 393 30.49 19.09 -22.33
N ALA A 394 30.17 17.82 -22.55
CA ALA A 394 30.00 16.82 -21.47
C ALA A 394 31.22 16.69 -20.58
N PHE A 395 32.42 16.74 -21.12
CA PHE A 395 33.73 16.67 -20.44
C PHE A 395 34.61 17.92 -20.69
N GLU A 396 34.04 19.03 -21.16
CA GLU A 396 34.81 20.26 -21.39
C GLU A 396 35.58 20.66 -20.14
N GLY A 397 36.89 20.83 -20.28
CA GLY A 397 37.75 21.27 -19.19
C GLY A 397 38.13 20.21 -18.17
N CYS A 398 38.02 18.92 -18.49
CA CYS A 398 38.57 17.80 -17.70
C CYS A 398 40.08 17.74 -17.93
N LEU A 399 40.83 18.61 -17.24
CA LEU A 399 42.25 18.87 -17.50
C LEU A 399 43.18 17.68 -17.20
N SER A 400 42.79 16.78 -16.33
CA SER A 400 43.54 15.58 -15.92
C SER A 400 43.11 14.31 -16.63
N LEU A 401 42.12 14.37 -17.52
CA LEU A 401 41.58 13.20 -18.21
C LEU A 401 42.63 12.61 -19.17
N ASP A 402 43.27 11.52 -18.78
CA ASP A 402 44.36 10.90 -19.53
C ASP A 402 43.90 9.66 -20.33
N SER A 403 42.81 8.98 -19.90
CA SER A 403 42.31 7.81 -20.61
C SER A 403 40.78 7.79 -20.78
N ILE A 404 40.32 7.31 -21.92
CA ILE A 404 38.90 7.18 -22.27
C ILE A 404 38.66 5.80 -22.88
N VAL A 405 37.63 5.11 -22.39
CA VAL A 405 37.12 3.87 -22.99
C VAL A 405 35.75 4.13 -23.60
N LEU A 406 35.62 4.00 -24.90
CA LEU A 406 34.41 4.21 -25.70
C LEU A 406 33.75 2.87 -26.00
N GLY A 407 32.49 2.70 -25.62
CA GLY A 407 31.72 1.48 -25.81
C GLY A 407 31.33 1.23 -27.26
N LYS A 408 30.97 -0.01 -27.56
CA LYS A 408 30.57 -0.49 -28.90
C LYS A 408 29.30 0.18 -29.46
N LYS A 409 28.42 0.73 -28.61
CA LYS A 409 27.17 1.38 -29.01
C LYS A 409 27.32 2.88 -29.26
N LEU A 410 28.50 3.46 -28.99
CA LEU A 410 28.68 4.88 -29.13
C LEU A 410 28.61 5.28 -30.59
N SER A 411 27.62 6.06 -30.96
CA SER A 411 27.38 6.51 -32.34
C SER A 411 27.72 7.98 -32.57
N SER A 412 27.69 8.83 -31.53
CA SER A 412 27.91 10.26 -31.67
C SER A 412 28.59 10.93 -30.48
N ILE A 413 29.44 11.89 -30.78
CA ILE A 413 30.08 12.78 -29.84
C ILE A 413 29.77 14.21 -30.29
N SER A 414 29.00 14.91 -29.46
CA SER A 414 28.50 16.26 -29.80
C SER A 414 29.57 17.34 -29.64
N THR A 415 29.20 18.55 -30.05
CA THR A 415 30.06 19.74 -30.06
C THR A 415 30.76 19.97 -28.73
N ASP A 416 32.09 20.22 -28.80
CA ASP A 416 32.92 20.59 -27.63
C ASP A 416 32.90 19.57 -26.46
N ALA A 417 32.49 18.29 -26.70
CA ALA A 417 32.37 17.28 -25.66
C ALA A 417 33.66 17.08 -24.87
N PHE A 418 34.83 17.10 -25.53
CA PHE A 418 36.17 16.94 -24.93
C PHE A 418 37.07 18.19 -25.10
N LYS A 419 36.46 19.38 -25.26
CA LYS A 419 37.19 20.63 -25.36
C LYS A 419 38.06 20.89 -24.13
N LYS A 420 39.30 21.34 -24.30
CA LYS A 420 40.28 21.54 -23.25
C LYS A 420 40.73 20.30 -22.50
N CYS A 421 40.51 19.07 -23.05
CA CYS A 421 41.01 17.83 -22.47
C CYS A 421 42.37 17.47 -23.07
N GLU A 422 43.41 18.28 -22.80
CA GLU A 422 44.72 18.15 -23.41
C GLU A 422 45.57 16.97 -22.85
N ALA A 423 45.17 16.41 -21.70
CA ALA A 423 45.92 15.36 -21.04
C ALA A 423 45.69 13.96 -21.63
N ILE A 424 44.72 13.79 -22.54
CA ILE A 424 44.36 12.48 -23.08
C ILE A 424 45.52 11.82 -23.79
N LYS A 425 45.97 10.62 -23.29
CA LYS A 425 47.03 9.79 -23.82
C LYS A 425 46.56 8.47 -24.36
N LYS A 426 45.39 7.99 -23.93
CA LYS A 426 44.86 6.70 -24.33
C LYS A 426 43.39 6.78 -24.66
N ILE A 427 43.01 6.31 -25.83
CA ILE A 427 41.61 6.13 -26.22
C ILE A 427 41.45 4.68 -26.69
N VAL A 428 40.55 3.92 -26.04
CA VAL A 428 40.19 2.57 -26.46
C VAL A 428 38.77 2.62 -26.99
N SER A 429 38.56 2.29 -28.24
CA SER A 429 37.23 2.23 -28.85
C SER A 429 36.82 0.81 -29.14
N TYR A 430 35.62 0.41 -28.64
CA TYR A 430 35.00 -0.85 -28.99
C TYR A 430 34.00 -0.75 -30.15
N ALA A 431 33.81 0.44 -30.69
CA ALA A 431 32.90 0.67 -31.82
C ALA A 431 33.55 0.25 -33.15
N MET A 432 32.94 -0.67 -33.90
CA MET A 432 33.42 -1.09 -35.23
C MET A 432 33.37 0.02 -36.25
N THR A 433 32.38 0.91 -36.10
CA THR A 433 32.27 2.15 -36.90
C THR A 433 32.61 3.32 -36.00
N PRO A 434 33.51 4.20 -36.39
CA PRO A 434 33.92 5.34 -35.58
C PRO A 434 32.72 6.25 -35.27
N PRO A 435 32.55 6.69 -34.00
CA PRO A 435 31.48 7.60 -33.63
C PRO A 435 31.58 8.92 -34.43
N VAL A 436 30.42 9.45 -34.81
CA VAL A 436 30.38 10.75 -35.50
C VAL A 436 30.72 11.88 -34.50
N CYS A 437 31.83 12.58 -34.72
CA CYS A 437 32.24 13.72 -33.90
C CYS A 437 31.83 15.04 -34.53
N GLN A 438 31.19 15.91 -33.75
CA GLN A 438 30.79 17.24 -34.20
C GLN A 438 31.88 18.33 -34.00
N SER A 439 32.87 18.06 -33.16
CA SER A 439 34.02 18.92 -32.92
C SER A 439 35.31 18.09 -32.83
N GLU A 440 36.41 18.73 -33.13
CA GLU A 440 37.73 18.14 -33.03
C GLU A 440 38.19 17.96 -31.59
N PHE A 441 39.05 16.98 -31.33
CA PHE A 441 39.89 16.94 -30.14
C PHE A 441 40.94 18.02 -30.20
N GLU A 442 41.56 18.37 -29.08
CA GLU A 442 42.68 19.29 -29.05
C GLU A 442 43.85 18.75 -29.92
N SER A 443 44.52 19.62 -30.64
CA SER A 443 45.59 19.21 -31.57
C SER A 443 46.67 18.33 -30.93
N LYS A 444 46.98 18.59 -29.68
CA LYS A 444 47.93 17.81 -28.89
C LYS A 444 47.47 16.37 -28.69
N VAL A 445 46.17 16.13 -28.54
CA VAL A 445 45.61 14.77 -28.32
C VAL A 445 45.80 13.92 -29.57
N TYR A 446 45.64 14.45 -30.76
CA TYR A 446 45.85 13.70 -32.00
C TYR A 446 47.30 13.17 -32.16
N VAL A 447 48.26 13.90 -31.58
CA VAL A 447 49.68 13.56 -31.66
C VAL A 447 50.10 12.58 -30.57
N GLN A 448 49.66 12.81 -29.32
CA GLN A 448 50.15 12.08 -28.17
C GLN A 448 49.30 10.85 -27.79
N ALA A 449 48.04 10.83 -28.17
CA ALA A 449 47.16 9.76 -27.74
C ALA A 449 47.32 8.49 -28.60
N GLU A 450 47.42 7.37 -27.95
CA GLU A 450 47.26 6.06 -28.55
C GLU A 450 45.77 5.76 -28.72
N LEU A 451 45.33 5.57 -29.96
CA LEU A 451 43.96 5.13 -30.29
C LEU A 451 43.96 3.64 -30.64
N THR A 452 43.46 2.83 -29.72
CA THR A 452 43.26 1.40 -29.95
C THR A 452 41.85 1.13 -30.45
N ILE A 453 41.72 0.47 -31.62
CA ILE A 453 40.44 0.22 -32.29
C ILE A 453 40.18 -1.28 -32.44
N PRO A 454 38.95 -1.72 -32.77
CA PRO A 454 38.64 -3.10 -33.03
C PRO A 454 39.39 -3.64 -34.23
N PHE A 455 39.71 -4.93 -34.18
CA PHE A 455 40.26 -5.64 -35.38
C PHE A 455 39.33 -5.49 -36.55
N GLU A 456 39.87 -5.34 -37.75
CA GLU A 456 39.19 -5.17 -39.06
C GLU A 456 38.46 -3.81 -39.19
N SER A 457 38.68 -2.84 -38.25
CA SER A 457 38.06 -1.52 -38.33
C SER A 457 38.99 -0.40 -38.82
N GLN A 458 40.26 -0.71 -39.12
CA GLN A 458 41.29 0.26 -39.53
C GLN A 458 40.86 1.11 -40.75
N ASN A 459 40.24 0.47 -41.74
CA ASN A 459 39.73 1.16 -42.91
C ASN A 459 38.61 2.17 -42.60
N THR A 460 37.70 1.80 -41.69
CA THR A 460 36.58 2.68 -41.30
C THR A 460 37.06 3.88 -40.48
N TYR A 461 38.01 3.66 -39.57
CA TYR A 461 38.63 4.75 -38.81
C TYR A 461 39.54 5.63 -39.69
N GLY A 462 40.31 5.02 -40.58
CA GLY A 462 41.20 5.72 -41.52
C GLY A 462 40.48 6.54 -42.59
N SER A 463 39.23 6.24 -42.89
CA SER A 463 38.38 7.04 -43.80
C SER A 463 37.59 8.12 -43.09
N SER A 464 37.50 8.09 -41.78
CA SER A 464 36.74 9.06 -40.97
C SER A 464 37.48 10.39 -40.87
N ASN A 465 36.74 11.52 -41.08
CA ASN A 465 37.34 12.86 -41.15
C ASN A 465 38.15 13.28 -39.90
N LEU A 466 37.71 12.94 -38.71
CA LEU A 466 38.36 13.34 -37.46
C LEU A 466 39.23 12.23 -36.87
N TRP A 467 38.79 10.97 -36.91
CA TRP A 467 39.51 9.86 -36.32
C TRP A 467 40.82 9.55 -37.07
N LYS A 468 40.87 9.76 -38.38
CA LYS A 468 42.11 9.58 -39.19
C LYS A 468 43.23 10.53 -38.78
N LYS A 469 42.94 11.58 -37.98
CA LYS A 469 43.95 12.56 -37.53
C LYS A 469 44.86 12.05 -36.40
N PHE A 470 44.49 10.94 -35.75
CA PHE A 470 45.35 10.34 -34.74
C PHE A 470 46.60 9.73 -35.37
N TRP A 471 47.75 10.08 -34.80
CA TRP A 471 49.05 9.60 -35.30
C TRP A 471 49.30 8.15 -34.92
N ASN A 472 48.83 7.74 -33.72
CA ASN A 472 49.07 6.41 -33.18
C ASN A 472 47.73 5.60 -33.14
N ILE A 473 47.41 4.98 -34.27
CA ILE A 473 46.22 4.09 -34.37
C ILE A 473 46.71 2.66 -34.44
N SER A 474 46.21 1.82 -33.55
CA SER A 474 46.50 0.37 -33.54
C SER A 474 45.21 -0.46 -33.44
N GLU A 475 45.16 -1.60 -34.18
CA GLU A 475 44.13 -2.59 -33.95
C GLU A 475 44.57 -3.50 -32.83
N GLY A 476 43.75 -3.61 -31.79
CA GLY A 476 44.08 -4.43 -30.60
C GLY A 476 42.86 -4.89 -29.84
N VAL A 477 41.66 -4.39 -30.18
CA VAL A 477 40.45 -4.77 -29.46
C VAL A 477 39.77 -5.97 -30.15
N ILE A 478 39.70 -7.10 -29.43
CA ILE A 478 38.85 -8.22 -29.81
C ILE A 478 37.46 -7.95 -29.29
N THR A 479 36.50 -7.76 -30.19
CA THR A 479 35.11 -7.45 -29.78
C THR A 479 34.22 -8.69 -29.69
N GLN A 480 34.43 -9.68 -30.62
CA GLN A 480 33.61 -10.86 -30.71
C GLN A 480 34.39 -12.02 -31.40
N PHE A 481 34.11 -13.28 -30.99
CA PHE A 481 34.58 -14.48 -31.65
C PHE A 481 33.62 -15.66 -31.40
N THR A 482 33.73 -16.72 -32.21
CA THR A 482 32.92 -17.94 -32.08
C THR A 482 33.81 -19.11 -31.74
N GLN A 483 33.44 -19.87 -30.69
CA GLN A 483 34.13 -21.13 -30.36
C GLN A 483 33.12 -22.18 -29.87
N LYS A 484 33.25 -23.40 -30.38
CA LYS A 484 32.39 -24.56 -30.05
C LYS A 484 30.89 -24.24 -30.10
N GLY A 485 30.45 -23.47 -31.09
CA GLY A 485 29.04 -23.09 -31.29
C GLY A 485 28.53 -21.93 -30.44
N ILE A 486 29.30 -21.40 -29.50
CA ILE A 486 28.94 -20.19 -28.72
C ILE A 486 29.67 -19.01 -29.32
N VAL A 487 28.93 -17.93 -29.47
CA VAL A 487 29.45 -16.59 -29.84
C VAL A 487 29.77 -15.84 -28.56
N TYR A 488 31.03 -15.42 -28.44
CA TYR A 488 31.53 -14.67 -27.27
C TYR A 488 31.78 -13.21 -27.65
N GLU A 489 31.46 -12.36 -26.77
CA GLU A 489 31.71 -10.93 -26.88
C GLU A 489 32.59 -10.47 -25.70
N VAL A 490 33.70 -9.81 -26.04
CA VAL A 490 34.64 -9.29 -25.04
C VAL A 490 33.98 -8.15 -24.25
N GLN A 491 34.01 -8.25 -22.91
CA GLN A 491 33.46 -7.28 -21.99
C GLN A 491 34.56 -6.40 -21.36
N GLU A 492 35.63 -7.04 -20.93
CA GLU A 492 36.83 -6.46 -20.32
C GLU A 492 38.06 -7.20 -20.82
N GLU A 493 39.27 -6.75 -20.44
CA GLU A 493 40.49 -7.28 -20.98
C GLU A 493 40.58 -8.82 -20.90
N ASP A 494 40.09 -9.43 -19.80
CA ASP A 494 40.17 -10.87 -19.53
C ASP A 494 38.81 -11.56 -19.43
N THR A 495 37.70 -10.88 -19.77
CA THR A 495 36.36 -11.43 -19.59
C THR A 495 35.52 -11.36 -20.87
N VAL A 496 34.70 -12.41 -21.06
CA VAL A 496 33.74 -12.46 -22.18
C VAL A 496 32.34 -12.80 -21.66
N SER A 497 31.33 -12.29 -22.40
CA SER A 497 29.93 -12.67 -22.29
C SER A 497 29.59 -13.56 -23.49
N THR A 498 28.77 -14.58 -23.30
CA THR A 498 28.12 -15.20 -24.43
C THR A 498 27.10 -14.24 -25.03
N CYS A 499 27.00 -14.14 -26.36
CA CYS A 499 26.08 -13.17 -27.00
C CYS A 499 25.29 -13.80 -28.16
N GLY A 500 25.39 -15.08 -28.36
CA GLY A 500 24.65 -15.85 -29.34
C GLY A 500 25.13 -17.28 -29.43
N ASN A 501 24.47 -18.09 -30.26
CA ASN A 501 24.83 -19.49 -30.46
C ASN A 501 24.58 -19.91 -31.90
N ARG A 502 25.23 -21.02 -32.31
CA ARG A 502 25.12 -21.68 -33.60
C ARG A 502 24.91 -23.16 -33.42
N PHE A 503 24.18 -23.57 -32.37
CA PHE A 503 23.90 -24.98 -32.11
C PHE A 503 22.85 -25.55 -33.07
N LYS A 504 22.99 -26.81 -33.41
CA LYS A 504 21.89 -27.57 -34.00
C LYS A 504 20.88 -27.92 -32.93
N PRO A 505 19.57 -28.06 -33.26
CA PRO A 505 18.58 -28.55 -32.31
C PRO A 505 19.05 -29.84 -31.62
N PHE A 506 18.70 -29.99 -30.35
CA PHE A 506 19.03 -31.12 -29.47
C PHE A 506 20.53 -31.35 -29.23
N ALA A 507 21.40 -30.38 -29.49
CA ALA A 507 22.80 -30.47 -29.09
C ALA A 507 22.96 -30.27 -27.58
N LYS A 508 23.90 -31.00 -26.96
CA LYS A 508 24.32 -30.70 -25.58
C LYS A 508 25.07 -29.36 -25.55
N ILE A 509 24.60 -28.45 -24.72
CA ILE A 509 25.21 -27.13 -24.54
C ILE A 509 26.10 -27.13 -23.30
N THR A 510 27.40 -26.91 -23.50
CA THR A 510 28.36 -26.77 -22.41
C THR A 510 28.99 -25.40 -22.49
N ILE A 511 28.70 -24.56 -21.48
CA ILE A 511 29.31 -23.25 -21.33
C ILE A 511 30.62 -23.44 -20.57
N PRO A 512 31.79 -23.19 -21.17
CA PRO A 512 33.06 -23.35 -20.44
C PRO A 512 33.28 -22.20 -19.48
N SER A 513 34.03 -22.41 -18.39
CA SER A 513 34.43 -21.35 -17.46
C SER A 513 35.47 -20.39 -18.05
N THR A 514 36.28 -20.88 -18.99
CA THR A 514 37.30 -20.11 -19.70
C THR A 514 37.35 -20.48 -21.15
N VAL A 515 37.74 -19.57 -22.03
CA VAL A 515 37.97 -19.77 -23.46
C VAL A 515 39.27 -19.10 -23.89
N THR A 516 40.04 -19.77 -24.76
CA THR A 516 41.28 -19.20 -25.30
C THR A 516 41.07 -18.82 -26.76
N TYR A 517 41.36 -17.56 -27.11
CA TYR A 517 41.28 -17.06 -28.47
C TYR A 517 42.46 -16.17 -28.78
N LYS A 518 43.15 -16.40 -29.88
CA LYS A 518 44.39 -15.69 -30.28
C LYS A 518 45.41 -15.58 -29.13
N GLU A 519 45.74 -16.73 -28.51
CA GLU A 519 46.69 -16.85 -27.38
C GLU A 519 46.26 -16.13 -26.07
N HIS A 520 45.10 -15.48 -26.06
CA HIS A 520 44.56 -14.83 -24.88
C HIS A 520 43.49 -15.70 -24.20
N ASN A 521 43.57 -15.82 -22.87
CA ASN A 521 42.60 -16.58 -22.05
C ASN A 521 41.56 -15.63 -21.47
N TYR A 522 40.30 -15.90 -21.80
CA TYR A 522 39.16 -15.15 -21.28
C TYR A 522 38.37 -15.97 -20.28
N ILE A 523 37.92 -15.34 -19.19
CA ILE A 523 36.94 -15.93 -18.29
C ILE A 523 35.53 -15.66 -18.86
N VAL A 524 34.73 -16.72 -19.00
CA VAL A 524 33.32 -16.58 -19.37
C VAL A 524 32.56 -16.10 -18.13
N SER A 525 32.33 -14.81 -18.01
CA SER A 525 31.80 -14.18 -16.79
C SER A 525 30.29 -13.91 -16.82
N SER A 526 29.68 -13.95 -18.02
CA SER A 526 28.25 -13.70 -18.15
C SER A 526 27.62 -14.41 -19.34
N ILE A 527 26.31 -14.67 -19.23
CA ILE A 527 25.45 -15.08 -20.33
C ILE A 527 24.70 -13.85 -20.81
N GLY A 528 25.01 -13.42 -22.02
CA GLY A 528 24.44 -12.19 -22.56
C GLY A 528 22.97 -12.31 -22.99
N PRO A 529 22.33 -11.19 -23.33
CA PRO A 529 20.93 -11.17 -23.75
C PRO A 529 20.68 -12.08 -24.97
N ASN A 530 19.53 -12.76 -24.94
CA ASN A 530 19.06 -13.65 -26.03
C ASN A 530 20.03 -14.76 -26.44
N THR A 531 21.07 -15.06 -25.69
CA THR A 531 22.12 -16.01 -26.11
C THR A 531 21.57 -17.40 -26.50
N PHE A 532 20.68 -17.95 -25.68
CA PHE A 532 20.06 -19.26 -25.88
C PHE A 532 18.55 -19.18 -26.10
N LYS A 533 18.07 -18.00 -26.55
CA LYS A 533 16.66 -17.81 -26.88
C LYS A 533 16.21 -18.81 -27.98
N ASP A 534 15.00 -19.37 -27.80
CA ASP A 534 14.35 -20.31 -28.73
C ASP A 534 15.20 -21.59 -28.98
N CYS A 535 16.08 -21.96 -28.05
CA CYS A 535 16.93 -23.14 -28.22
C CYS A 535 16.23 -24.40 -27.72
N LEU A 536 16.40 -25.48 -28.54
CA LEU A 536 16.09 -26.85 -28.15
C LEU A 536 17.40 -27.57 -27.87
N SER A 537 17.60 -27.97 -26.61
CA SER A 537 18.87 -28.62 -26.17
C SER A 537 18.64 -30.01 -25.59
N GLU A 538 19.64 -30.88 -25.69
CA GLU A 538 19.65 -32.13 -24.94
C GLU A 538 19.83 -31.83 -23.44
N ALA A 539 20.87 -31.10 -23.09
CA ALA A 539 21.20 -30.72 -21.72
C ALA A 539 21.95 -29.39 -21.69
N ILE A 540 21.87 -28.68 -20.55
CA ILE A 540 22.64 -27.47 -20.30
C ILE A 540 23.12 -27.39 -18.86
N GLU A 541 24.34 -26.86 -18.68
CA GLU A 541 24.95 -26.55 -17.39
C GLU A 541 25.55 -25.16 -17.41
N ILE A 542 25.36 -24.40 -16.30
CA ILE A 542 25.92 -23.06 -16.11
C ILE A 542 27.14 -23.14 -15.18
N PRO A 543 28.34 -22.73 -15.62
CA PRO A 543 29.55 -22.84 -14.81
C PRO A 543 29.61 -21.75 -13.70
N ASN A 544 30.40 -22.04 -12.67
CA ASN A 544 30.60 -21.13 -11.52
C ASN A 544 31.34 -19.80 -11.86
N SER A 545 31.83 -19.64 -13.09
CA SER A 545 32.41 -18.39 -13.55
C SER A 545 31.37 -17.34 -13.89
N ILE A 546 30.12 -17.73 -14.11
CA ILE A 546 29.03 -16.82 -14.50
C ILE A 546 28.58 -15.99 -13.30
N THR A 547 28.61 -14.68 -13.47
CA THR A 547 28.18 -13.70 -12.47
C THR A 547 26.87 -13.01 -12.83
N SER A 548 26.48 -13.05 -14.11
CA SER A 548 25.22 -12.47 -14.59
C SER A 548 24.62 -13.24 -15.77
N ILE A 549 23.28 -13.24 -15.82
CA ILE A 549 22.48 -13.80 -16.90
C ILE A 549 21.64 -12.66 -17.49
N GLY A 550 21.74 -12.43 -18.79
CA GLY A 550 21.12 -11.31 -19.49
C GLY A 550 19.62 -11.45 -19.72
N GLU A 551 19.03 -10.38 -20.22
CA GLU A 551 17.61 -10.35 -20.61
C GLU A 551 17.30 -11.42 -21.64
N LYS A 552 16.22 -12.19 -21.43
CA LYS A 552 15.76 -13.26 -22.35
C LYS A 552 16.84 -14.28 -22.71
N ALA A 553 17.87 -14.47 -21.88
CA ALA A 553 18.99 -15.35 -22.19
C ALA A 553 18.56 -16.79 -22.48
N PHE A 554 17.54 -17.29 -21.82
CA PHE A 554 16.92 -18.61 -21.99
C PHE A 554 15.41 -18.51 -22.29
N TYR A 555 14.98 -17.43 -22.91
CA TYR A 555 13.60 -17.25 -23.31
C TYR A 555 13.17 -18.38 -24.26
N ASN A 556 12.02 -19.04 -24.00
CA ASN A 556 11.52 -20.17 -24.77
C ASN A 556 12.59 -21.30 -24.97
N PHE A 557 13.40 -21.53 -23.94
CA PHE A 557 14.43 -22.56 -23.94
C PHE A 557 13.85 -23.88 -23.43
N HIS A 558 14.06 -24.96 -24.18
CA HIS A 558 13.59 -26.28 -23.79
C HIS A 558 14.74 -27.29 -23.76
N SER A 559 14.76 -28.16 -22.74
CA SER A 559 15.73 -29.24 -22.64
C SER A 559 15.03 -30.59 -22.45
N THR A 560 15.53 -31.60 -23.14
CA THR A 560 14.98 -32.94 -23.00
C THR A 560 15.45 -33.67 -21.75
N GLN A 561 16.64 -33.37 -21.25
CA GLN A 561 17.23 -34.01 -20.07
C GLN A 561 17.32 -33.10 -18.86
N THR A 562 17.61 -31.78 -19.01
CA THR A 562 17.71 -30.87 -17.90
C THR A 562 16.32 -30.39 -17.53
N LYS A 563 15.71 -31.00 -16.51
CA LYS A 563 14.41 -30.59 -15.97
C LYS A 563 14.54 -29.54 -14.85
N THR A 564 15.60 -29.61 -14.06
CA THR A 564 15.96 -28.63 -13.02
C THR A 564 17.17 -27.84 -13.49
N LEU A 565 17.07 -26.52 -13.56
CA LEU A 565 18.20 -25.66 -13.87
C LEU A 565 18.83 -25.12 -12.59
N ILE A 566 20.11 -25.46 -12.39
CA ILE A 566 20.90 -24.99 -11.26
C ILE A 566 21.60 -23.69 -11.66
N ILE A 567 21.29 -22.60 -10.97
CA ILE A 567 21.95 -21.31 -11.13
C ILE A 567 23.08 -21.19 -10.10
N PRO A 568 24.34 -21.06 -10.54
CA PRO A 568 25.48 -21.01 -9.63
C PRO A 568 25.42 -19.86 -8.60
N ASN A 569 25.97 -20.06 -7.41
CA ASN A 569 26.04 -19.03 -6.34
C ASN A 569 26.85 -17.77 -6.74
N SER A 570 27.64 -17.85 -7.79
CA SER A 570 28.38 -16.72 -8.39
C SER A 570 27.46 -15.71 -9.08
N VAL A 571 26.26 -16.13 -9.54
CA VAL A 571 25.31 -15.26 -10.23
C VAL A 571 24.73 -14.25 -9.28
N LYS A 572 24.92 -12.97 -9.58
CA LYS A 572 24.42 -11.82 -8.81
C LYS A 572 23.30 -11.06 -9.51
N TYR A 573 23.13 -11.24 -10.79
CA TYR A 573 22.13 -10.55 -11.60
C TYR A 573 21.49 -11.50 -12.61
N ILE A 574 20.17 -11.45 -12.72
CA ILE A 574 19.37 -12.15 -13.73
C ILE A 574 18.46 -11.13 -14.39
N GLY A 575 18.57 -10.99 -15.70
CA GLY A 575 17.82 -10.01 -16.48
C GLY A 575 16.33 -10.36 -16.63
N SER A 576 15.57 -9.36 -17.04
CA SER A 576 14.13 -9.49 -17.31
C SER A 576 13.85 -10.61 -18.31
N HIS A 577 12.81 -11.42 -18.04
CA HIS A 577 12.39 -12.55 -18.89
C HIS A 577 13.50 -13.57 -19.20
N ALA A 578 14.53 -13.65 -18.37
CA ALA A 578 15.68 -14.53 -18.65
C ALA A 578 15.27 -15.97 -18.90
N PHE A 579 14.27 -16.49 -18.20
CA PHE A 579 13.75 -17.85 -18.33
C PHE A 579 12.29 -17.91 -18.76
N SER A 580 11.68 -16.79 -19.17
CA SER A 580 10.28 -16.77 -19.58
C SER A 580 10.02 -17.77 -20.71
N GLU A 581 8.85 -18.41 -20.68
CA GLU A 581 8.43 -19.45 -21.63
C GLU A 581 9.33 -20.71 -21.66
N SER A 582 10.29 -20.85 -20.73
CA SER A 582 11.17 -22.01 -20.72
C SER A 582 10.48 -23.28 -20.19
N GLY A 583 10.95 -24.46 -20.67
CA GLY A 583 10.44 -25.76 -20.28
C GLY A 583 11.14 -26.40 -19.09
N PHE A 584 11.66 -25.59 -18.13
CA PHE A 584 12.20 -26.11 -16.88
C PHE A 584 11.08 -26.34 -15.87
N VAL A 585 11.13 -27.51 -15.21
CA VAL A 585 10.16 -27.91 -14.18
C VAL A 585 10.47 -27.24 -12.82
N SER A 586 11.75 -26.99 -12.56
CA SER A 586 12.22 -26.33 -11.33
C SER A 586 13.52 -25.59 -11.52
N PHE A 587 13.82 -24.68 -10.59
CA PHE A 587 15.07 -23.90 -10.54
C PHE A 587 15.69 -23.97 -9.15
N GLU A 588 17.02 -24.08 -9.10
CA GLU A 588 17.82 -23.82 -7.90
C GLU A 588 18.52 -22.48 -8.06
N LEU A 589 18.11 -21.49 -7.27
CA LEU A 589 18.68 -20.14 -7.28
C LEU A 589 19.87 -20.04 -6.33
N PRO A 590 20.80 -19.06 -6.55
CA PRO A 590 21.85 -18.72 -5.59
C PRO A 590 21.26 -18.42 -4.20
N LYS A 591 21.98 -18.81 -3.13
CA LYS A 591 21.49 -18.68 -1.74
C LYS A 591 21.15 -17.25 -1.34
N ASP A 592 21.91 -16.28 -1.86
CA ASP A 592 21.76 -14.86 -1.52
C ASP A 592 21.00 -14.08 -2.61
N PHE A 593 20.41 -14.77 -3.59
CA PHE A 593 19.68 -14.14 -4.67
C PHE A 593 18.25 -13.86 -4.24
N THR A 594 17.88 -12.59 -4.11
CA THR A 594 16.60 -12.16 -3.55
C THR A 594 15.75 -11.31 -4.50
N ASP A 595 16.31 -10.88 -5.63
CA ASP A 595 15.58 -10.10 -6.65
C ASP A 595 14.87 -11.02 -7.65
N ILE A 596 13.64 -11.41 -7.32
CA ILE A 596 12.79 -12.18 -8.23
C ILE A 596 11.95 -11.20 -9.06
N GLY A 597 12.57 -10.64 -10.11
CA GLY A 597 11.85 -9.85 -11.11
C GLY A 597 10.88 -10.70 -11.95
N ASN A 598 10.53 -10.24 -13.14
CA ASN A 598 9.68 -10.97 -14.10
C ASN A 598 10.46 -12.03 -14.91
N ILE A 599 11.33 -12.77 -14.23
CA ILE A 599 12.28 -13.68 -14.88
C ILE A 599 11.67 -15.01 -15.29
N PHE A 600 10.53 -15.42 -14.70
CA PHE A 600 9.89 -16.73 -14.90
C PHE A 600 8.52 -16.68 -15.57
N SER A 601 8.07 -15.55 -16.08
CA SER A 601 6.73 -15.44 -16.68
C SER A 601 6.53 -16.46 -17.81
N HIS A 602 5.33 -17.02 -17.92
CA HIS A 602 4.93 -18.04 -18.91
C HIS A 602 5.70 -19.37 -18.87
N CYS A 603 6.34 -19.70 -17.74
CA CYS A 603 6.98 -21.00 -17.53
C CYS A 603 5.92 -22.07 -17.21
N ARG A 604 5.18 -22.57 -18.19
CA ARG A 604 4.05 -23.48 -17.99
C ARG A 604 4.41 -24.84 -17.41
N GLU A 605 5.68 -25.23 -17.52
CA GLU A 605 6.18 -26.46 -16.95
C GLU A 605 6.76 -26.29 -15.54
N LEU A 606 6.88 -25.06 -15.03
CA LEU A 606 7.39 -24.77 -13.70
C LEU A 606 6.37 -25.19 -12.64
N GLU A 607 6.56 -26.33 -12.02
CA GLU A 607 5.62 -26.92 -11.06
C GLU A 607 5.91 -26.58 -9.61
N ASP A 608 7.18 -26.47 -9.24
CA ASP A 608 7.64 -26.19 -7.88
C ASP A 608 8.75 -25.13 -7.91
N PHE A 609 8.57 -24.10 -7.07
CA PHE A 609 9.55 -23.04 -6.96
C PHE A 609 9.69 -22.57 -5.49
N LYS A 610 10.94 -22.56 -5.03
CA LYS A 610 11.28 -22.07 -3.70
C LYS A 610 11.74 -20.63 -3.78
N ILE A 611 10.92 -19.71 -3.29
CA ILE A 611 11.31 -18.30 -3.14
C ILE A 611 12.44 -18.20 -2.11
N PRO A 612 13.60 -17.61 -2.43
CA PRO A 612 14.71 -17.48 -1.50
C PRO A 612 14.34 -16.66 -0.26
N TYR A 613 14.82 -17.09 0.89
CA TYR A 613 14.67 -16.31 2.12
C TYR A 613 15.46 -15.00 1.99
N GLY A 614 14.86 -13.88 2.36
CA GLY A 614 15.42 -12.54 2.12
C GLY A 614 14.80 -11.81 0.93
N THR A 615 14.04 -12.51 0.06
CA THR A 615 13.20 -11.83 -0.94
C THR A 615 12.22 -10.91 -0.24
N THR A 616 12.23 -9.63 -0.61
CA THR A 616 11.39 -8.61 0.01
C THR A 616 10.12 -8.31 -0.79
N ALA A 617 10.14 -8.58 -2.08
CA ALA A 617 8.99 -8.38 -2.96
C ALA A 617 8.95 -9.44 -4.07
N ILE A 618 7.75 -9.85 -4.44
CA ILE A 618 7.46 -10.57 -5.68
C ILE A 618 7.05 -9.52 -6.70
N CYS A 619 7.81 -9.35 -7.76
CA CYS A 619 7.61 -8.29 -8.74
C CYS A 619 6.36 -8.53 -9.62
N ASP A 620 6.01 -7.53 -10.41
CA ASP A 620 4.93 -7.61 -11.37
C ASP A 620 5.17 -8.75 -12.38
N SER A 621 4.15 -9.58 -12.59
CA SER A 621 4.16 -10.73 -13.50
C SER A 621 5.28 -11.76 -13.25
N ALA A 622 5.85 -11.82 -12.06
CA ALA A 622 7.00 -12.69 -11.75
C ALA A 622 6.75 -14.16 -12.09
N PHE A 623 5.55 -14.65 -11.84
CA PHE A 623 5.11 -16.03 -12.11
C PHE A 623 3.84 -16.08 -12.97
N ALA A 624 3.60 -15.05 -13.79
CA ALA A 624 2.42 -15.05 -14.65
C ALA A 624 2.44 -16.25 -15.62
N ASP A 625 1.31 -16.94 -15.78
CA ASP A 625 1.11 -18.14 -16.60
C ASP A 625 2.11 -19.29 -16.32
N CYS A 626 2.51 -19.43 -15.05
CA CYS A 626 3.35 -20.55 -14.62
C CYS A 626 2.52 -21.76 -14.20
N GLY A 627 3.07 -22.95 -14.42
CA GLY A 627 2.43 -24.22 -14.07
C GLY A 627 2.46 -24.59 -12.58
N LEU A 628 2.69 -23.63 -11.69
CA LEU A 628 2.89 -23.83 -10.26
C LEU A 628 1.74 -24.59 -9.61
N LYS A 629 2.06 -25.71 -8.95
CA LYS A 629 1.12 -26.50 -8.15
C LYS A 629 1.03 -26.02 -6.71
N LYS A 630 2.13 -25.49 -6.19
CA LYS A 630 2.26 -24.89 -4.85
C LYS A 630 3.43 -23.90 -4.85
N ILE A 631 3.36 -22.93 -3.97
CA ILE A 631 4.46 -21.99 -3.72
C ILE A 631 4.41 -21.53 -2.26
N ASN A 632 5.56 -21.41 -1.61
CA ASN A 632 5.69 -20.88 -0.27
C ASN A 632 6.29 -19.50 -0.31
N ILE A 633 5.59 -18.51 0.24
CA ILE A 633 6.05 -17.13 0.33
C ILE A 633 6.75 -16.93 1.67
N PRO A 634 8.03 -16.56 1.73
CA PRO A 634 8.73 -16.35 2.99
C PRO A 634 8.26 -15.09 3.72
N GLU A 635 8.40 -15.10 5.06
CA GLU A 635 8.04 -13.97 5.94
C GLU A 635 8.85 -12.69 5.70
N THR A 636 9.82 -12.72 4.81
CA THR A 636 10.57 -11.53 4.38
C THR A 636 9.88 -10.73 3.29
N VAL A 637 8.87 -11.33 2.60
CA VAL A 637 8.11 -10.67 1.55
C VAL A 637 7.07 -9.74 2.17
N TYR A 638 7.08 -8.47 1.78
CA TYR A 638 6.09 -7.47 2.21
C TYR A 638 5.18 -6.98 1.07
N ASN A 639 5.52 -7.26 -0.18
CA ASN A 639 4.75 -6.85 -1.35
C ASN A 639 4.66 -7.94 -2.41
N ILE A 640 3.46 -8.14 -2.95
CA ILE A 640 3.19 -8.98 -4.14
C ILE A 640 2.73 -8.03 -5.25
N GLY A 641 3.42 -8.05 -6.37
CA GLY A 641 3.21 -7.16 -7.52
C GLY A 641 1.94 -7.43 -8.31
N ASN A 642 1.68 -6.58 -9.30
CA ASN A 642 0.55 -6.72 -10.19
C ASN A 642 0.72 -7.96 -11.07
N TYR A 643 -0.35 -8.74 -11.24
CA TYR A 643 -0.35 -9.96 -12.07
C TYR A 643 0.73 -10.98 -11.69
N ALA A 644 1.23 -10.94 -10.45
CA ALA A 644 2.39 -11.75 -10.02
C ALA A 644 2.17 -13.26 -10.22
N PHE A 645 0.95 -13.76 -10.02
CA PHE A 645 0.52 -15.15 -10.22
C PHE A 645 -0.63 -15.26 -11.23
N TYR A 646 -0.77 -14.27 -12.13
CA TYR A 646 -1.79 -14.32 -13.17
C TYR A 646 -1.73 -15.65 -13.94
N GLY A 647 -2.89 -16.31 -14.16
CA GLY A 647 -2.98 -17.52 -14.96
C GLY A 647 -2.22 -18.75 -14.40
N CYS A 648 -1.92 -18.76 -13.07
CA CYS A 648 -1.37 -19.97 -12.43
C CYS A 648 -2.49 -21.01 -12.22
N ASP A 649 -2.93 -21.63 -13.31
CA ASP A 649 -4.11 -22.51 -13.35
C ASP A 649 -3.99 -23.76 -12.47
N ASN A 650 -2.78 -24.24 -12.19
CA ASN A 650 -2.55 -25.43 -11.38
C ASN A 650 -2.41 -25.16 -9.89
N LEU A 651 -2.40 -23.87 -9.46
CA LEU A 651 -2.20 -23.47 -8.08
C LEU A 651 -3.47 -23.72 -7.26
N LYS A 652 -3.44 -24.73 -6.37
CA LYS A 652 -4.64 -25.13 -5.61
C LYS A 652 -4.82 -24.38 -4.30
N SER A 653 -3.74 -24.01 -3.65
CA SER A 653 -3.76 -23.26 -2.40
C SER A 653 -2.51 -22.42 -2.23
N ILE A 654 -2.63 -21.33 -1.50
CA ILE A 654 -1.48 -20.48 -1.15
C ILE A 654 -1.72 -19.79 0.19
N ASP A 655 -0.66 -19.72 1.01
CA ASP A 655 -0.64 -18.98 2.27
C ASP A 655 0.15 -17.68 2.10
N ILE A 656 -0.50 -16.55 2.31
CA ILE A 656 0.16 -15.23 2.26
C ILE A 656 0.60 -14.88 3.68
N PRO A 657 1.91 -14.73 3.94
CA PRO A 657 2.43 -14.46 5.28
C PRO A 657 2.02 -13.07 5.77
N ASN A 658 2.01 -12.90 7.11
CA ASN A 658 1.58 -11.65 7.73
C ASN A 658 2.55 -10.48 7.50
N SER A 659 3.73 -10.71 6.95
CA SER A 659 4.65 -9.68 6.48
C SER A 659 4.11 -8.93 5.25
N VAL A 660 3.29 -9.59 4.41
CA VAL A 660 2.73 -8.98 3.21
C VAL A 660 1.67 -7.94 3.61
N THR A 661 1.90 -6.70 3.20
CA THR A 661 1.00 -5.57 3.45
C THR A 661 0.26 -5.12 2.20
N SER A 662 0.74 -5.49 1.01
CA SER A 662 0.13 -5.13 -0.28
C SER A 662 0.14 -6.30 -1.26
N ILE A 663 -0.99 -6.49 -1.92
CA ILE A 663 -1.17 -7.40 -3.06
C ILE A 663 -1.59 -6.55 -4.27
N GLY A 664 -0.93 -6.76 -5.40
CA GLY A 664 -1.13 -5.98 -6.62
C GLY A 664 -2.44 -6.27 -7.34
N GLU A 665 -2.73 -5.42 -8.33
CA GLU A 665 -3.85 -5.61 -9.25
C GLU A 665 -3.69 -6.94 -10.00
N GLY A 666 -4.79 -7.71 -10.10
CA GLY A 666 -4.81 -8.98 -10.83
C GLY A 666 -3.81 -10.02 -10.34
N ALA A 667 -3.27 -9.89 -9.13
CA ALA A 667 -2.17 -10.73 -8.66
C ALA A 667 -2.47 -12.24 -8.74
N PHE A 668 -3.71 -12.65 -8.55
CA PHE A 668 -4.20 -14.03 -8.67
C PHE A 668 -5.30 -14.17 -9.73
N LYS A 669 -5.38 -13.20 -10.66
CA LYS A 669 -6.38 -13.26 -11.72
C LYS A 669 -6.19 -14.52 -12.56
N GLU A 670 -7.31 -15.20 -12.85
CA GLU A 670 -7.34 -16.44 -13.63
C GLU A 670 -6.54 -17.62 -13.02
N CYS A 671 -6.32 -17.63 -11.69
CA CYS A 671 -5.88 -18.84 -11.00
C CYS A 671 -7.09 -19.80 -10.87
N SER A 672 -7.43 -20.48 -11.96
CA SER A 672 -8.71 -21.20 -12.08
C SER A 672 -8.88 -22.33 -11.06
N ASP A 673 -7.83 -23.07 -10.72
CA ASP A 673 -7.84 -24.17 -9.75
C ASP A 673 -7.67 -23.76 -8.28
N LEU A 674 -7.48 -22.47 -8.00
CA LEU A 674 -7.29 -21.96 -6.63
C LEU A 674 -8.56 -22.17 -5.80
N LYS A 675 -8.49 -23.12 -4.84
CA LYS A 675 -9.61 -23.47 -3.95
C LYS A 675 -9.59 -22.69 -2.65
N GLU A 676 -8.40 -22.46 -2.12
CA GLU A 676 -8.19 -21.86 -0.82
C GLU A 676 -7.02 -20.90 -0.85
N ILE A 677 -7.21 -19.73 -0.26
CA ILE A 677 -6.14 -18.77 -0.02
C ILE A 677 -6.27 -18.20 1.39
N LYS A 678 -5.15 -18.19 2.11
CA LYS A 678 -5.06 -17.53 3.40
C LYS A 678 -4.37 -16.19 3.22
N LEU A 679 -5.12 -15.11 3.44
CA LEU A 679 -4.60 -13.75 3.30
C LEU A 679 -3.84 -13.27 4.54
N SER A 680 -2.88 -12.38 4.32
CA SER A 680 -2.18 -11.67 5.38
C SER A 680 -3.15 -10.86 6.25
N LYS A 681 -3.03 -10.96 7.57
CA LYS A 681 -3.81 -10.13 8.51
C LYS A 681 -3.48 -8.63 8.41
N ASN A 682 -2.37 -8.28 7.77
CA ASN A 682 -1.89 -6.91 7.61
C ASN A 682 -2.25 -6.29 6.26
N LEU A 683 -2.98 -7.01 5.41
CA LEU A 683 -3.43 -6.50 4.12
C LEU A 683 -4.41 -5.33 4.32
N ASP A 684 -4.16 -4.23 3.63
CA ASP A 684 -4.93 -2.99 3.71
C ASP A 684 -6.03 -2.86 2.65
N ALA A 685 -5.88 -3.55 1.52
CA ALA A 685 -6.81 -3.53 0.40
C ALA A 685 -6.80 -4.82 -0.41
N ILE A 686 -7.94 -5.17 -1.00
CA ILE A 686 -8.05 -6.11 -2.12
C ILE A 686 -8.21 -5.25 -3.36
N LYS A 687 -7.17 -5.21 -4.22
CA LYS A 687 -7.12 -4.34 -5.39
C LYS A 687 -7.97 -4.86 -6.54
N ASP A 688 -7.97 -4.09 -7.64
CA ASP A 688 -8.76 -4.42 -8.83
C ASP A 688 -8.33 -5.78 -9.40
N ASN A 689 -9.27 -6.58 -9.86
CA ASN A 689 -9.05 -7.89 -10.47
C ASN A 689 -8.29 -8.93 -9.62
N THR A 690 -8.01 -8.68 -8.34
CA THR A 690 -7.06 -9.52 -7.56
C THR A 690 -7.37 -11.01 -7.65
N PHE A 691 -8.63 -11.43 -7.59
CA PHE A 691 -9.10 -12.81 -7.69
C PHE A 691 -10.07 -13.07 -8.86
N SER A 692 -10.12 -12.15 -9.84
CA SER A 692 -11.00 -12.31 -11.01
C SER A 692 -10.67 -13.64 -11.72
N GLY A 693 -11.68 -14.48 -11.98
CA GLY A 693 -11.52 -15.78 -12.64
C GLY A 693 -10.99 -16.92 -11.77
N CYS A 694 -10.85 -16.72 -10.44
CA CYS A 694 -10.56 -17.84 -9.52
C CYS A 694 -11.79 -18.73 -9.36
N SER A 695 -12.10 -19.50 -10.41
CA SER A 695 -13.39 -20.20 -10.54
C SER A 695 -13.65 -21.27 -9.50
N TYR A 696 -12.62 -21.87 -8.94
CA TYR A 696 -12.69 -22.91 -7.91
C TYR A 696 -12.59 -22.39 -6.49
N LEU A 697 -12.43 -21.07 -6.26
CA LEU A 697 -12.35 -20.48 -4.93
C LEU A 697 -13.68 -20.69 -4.19
N GLU A 698 -13.68 -21.52 -3.13
CA GLU A 698 -14.87 -21.89 -2.39
C GLU A 698 -15.15 -20.99 -1.19
N SER A 699 -14.10 -20.50 -0.54
CA SER A 699 -14.18 -19.62 0.63
C SER A 699 -12.97 -18.71 0.74
N LEU A 700 -13.16 -17.54 1.32
CA LEU A 700 -12.11 -16.58 1.61
C LEU A 700 -12.46 -15.79 2.88
N THR A 701 -11.47 -15.59 3.73
CA THR A 701 -11.60 -14.68 4.88
C THR A 701 -10.93 -13.36 4.54
N ILE A 702 -11.70 -12.29 4.46
CA ILE A 702 -11.16 -10.93 4.26
C ILE A 702 -10.56 -10.44 5.59
N PRO A 703 -9.30 -10.03 5.62
CA PRO A 703 -8.66 -9.53 6.84
C PRO A 703 -9.32 -8.25 7.36
N THR A 704 -9.35 -8.10 8.70
CA THR A 704 -10.03 -6.97 9.35
C THR A 704 -9.40 -5.59 9.09
N LYS A 705 -8.16 -5.53 8.59
CA LYS A 705 -7.50 -4.28 8.18
C LYS A 705 -7.92 -3.79 6.80
N VAL A 706 -8.51 -4.65 5.99
CA VAL A 706 -8.93 -4.28 4.63
C VAL A 706 -9.96 -3.16 4.69
N SER A 707 -9.66 -2.07 4.01
CA SER A 707 -10.50 -0.88 3.92
C SER A 707 -11.16 -0.67 2.55
N TYR A 708 -10.71 -1.44 1.54
CA TYR A 708 -11.08 -1.25 0.15
C TYR A 708 -11.15 -2.60 -0.59
N ILE A 709 -12.21 -2.79 -1.40
CA ILE A 709 -12.36 -3.91 -2.34
C ILE A 709 -12.49 -3.34 -3.74
N GLY A 710 -11.57 -3.70 -4.62
CA GLY A 710 -11.39 -3.17 -5.96
C GLY A 710 -12.43 -3.64 -6.96
N LYS A 711 -12.34 -3.04 -8.15
CA LYS A 711 -13.17 -3.37 -9.30
C LYS A 711 -12.87 -4.79 -9.80
N PHE A 712 -13.90 -5.59 -10.06
CA PHE A 712 -13.76 -6.98 -10.51
C PHE A 712 -12.96 -7.89 -9.56
N ALA A 713 -12.81 -7.52 -8.29
CA ALA A 713 -11.91 -8.21 -7.36
C ALA A 713 -12.19 -9.70 -7.22
N PHE A 714 -13.47 -10.12 -7.28
CA PHE A 714 -13.94 -11.51 -7.20
C PHE A 714 -14.80 -11.90 -8.40
N GLU A 715 -14.63 -11.20 -9.52
CA GLU A 715 -15.39 -11.49 -10.73
C GLU A 715 -15.19 -12.96 -11.16
N TRP A 716 -16.29 -13.65 -11.46
CA TRP A 716 -16.31 -15.06 -11.88
C TRP A 716 -15.66 -16.06 -10.91
N CYS A 717 -15.61 -15.75 -9.61
CA CYS A 717 -15.33 -16.76 -8.58
C CYS A 717 -16.56 -17.67 -8.41
N TRP A 718 -16.83 -18.51 -9.38
CA TRP A 718 -18.11 -19.24 -9.52
C TRP A 718 -18.45 -20.10 -8.32
N ARG A 719 -17.46 -20.69 -7.63
CA ARG A 719 -17.68 -21.57 -6.48
C ARG A 719 -17.71 -20.88 -5.13
N LEU A 720 -17.48 -19.58 -5.08
CA LEU A 720 -17.56 -18.82 -3.84
C LEU A 720 -18.99 -18.88 -3.30
N LYS A 721 -19.15 -19.42 -2.09
CA LYS A 721 -20.48 -19.68 -1.49
C LYS A 721 -20.93 -18.55 -0.59
N GLU A 722 -20.02 -18.04 0.21
CA GLU A 722 -20.30 -16.98 1.17
C GLU A 722 -19.08 -16.07 1.36
N ILE A 723 -19.32 -14.85 1.82
CA ILE A 723 -18.26 -13.94 2.20
C ILE A 723 -18.69 -13.05 3.36
N THR A 724 -17.75 -12.78 4.26
CA THR A 724 -17.93 -11.78 5.33
C THR A 724 -17.12 -10.54 5.01
N ILE A 725 -17.78 -9.41 4.96
CA ILE A 725 -17.17 -8.08 4.76
C ILE A 725 -16.86 -7.48 6.13
N PRO A 726 -15.60 -7.30 6.51
CA PRO A 726 -15.22 -6.75 7.81
C PRO A 726 -15.67 -5.29 7.97
N LYS A 727 -15.87 -4.87 9.23
CA LYS A 727 -16.34 -3.51 9.58
C LYS A 727 -15.47 -2.36 9.09
N ASN A 728 -14.20 -2.61 8.76
CA ASN A 728 -13.27 -1.58 8.31
C ASN A 728 -13.32 -1.34 6.79
N VAL A 729 -13.97 -2.20 6.03
CA VAL A 729 -14.17 -1.98 4.59
C VAL A 729 -15.06 -0.76 4.39
N LYS A 730 -14.54 0.26 3.73
CA LYS A 730 -15.22 1.53 3.47
C LYS A 730 -15.78 1.62 2.05
N PHE A 731 -15.14 0.95 1.10
CA PHE A 731 -15.48 1.04 -0.31
C PHE A 731 -15.48 -0.34 -0.98
N ILE A 732 -16.52 -0.61 -1.79
CA ILE A 732 -16.58 -1.75 -2.70
C ILE A 732 -16.83 -1.19 -4.10
N LYS A 733 -15.93 -1.49 -5.03
CA LYS A 733 -15.97 -0.97 -6.40
C LYS A 733 -16.90 -1.76 -7.31
N SER A 734 -17.15 -1.18 -8.49
CA SER A 734 -18.00 -1.73 -9.52
C SER A 734 -17.63 -3.17 -9.89
N HIS A 735 -18.61 -4.06 -10.02
CA HIS A 735 -18.45 -5.47 -10.40
C HIS A 735 -17.54 -6.29 -9.47
N ALA A 736 -17.27 -5.82 -8.25
CA ALA A 736 -16.35 -6.51 -7.32
C ALA A 736 -16.73 -7.98 -7.11
N PHE A 737 -18.02 -8.32 -7.13
CA PHE A 737 -18.58 -9.66 -6.94
C PHE A 737 -19.45 -10.09 -8.16
N TYR A 738 -19.04 -9.70 -9.35
CA TYR A 738 -19.79 -9.99 -10.57
C TYR A 738 -19.77 -11.49 -10.93
N GLY A 739 -20.91 -12.04 -11.33
CA GLY A 739 -20.99 -13.37 -11.96
C GLY A 739 -20.79 -14.56 -11.01
N LEU A 740 -21.09 -14.41 -9.71
CA LEU A 740 -20.94 -15.46 -8.69
C LEU A 740 -22.13 -16.43 -8.73
N SER A 741 -22.03 -17.52 -9.48
CA SER A 741 -23.15 -18.47 -9.70
C SER A 741 -23.48 -19.40 -8.52
N HIS A 742 -22.64 -19.52 -7.50
CA HIS A 742 -22.90 -20.34 -6.29
C HIS A 742 -22.94 -19.49 -5.01
N PHE A 743 -22.99 -18.19 -5.13
CA PHE A 743 -22.95 -17.26 -4.01
C PHE A 743 -24.33 -17.18 -3.33
N HIS A 744 -24.40 -17.67 -2.10
CA HIS A 744 -25.67 -17.78 -1.36
C HIS A 744 -25.78 -16.77 -0.23
N LYS A 745 -24.65 -16.38 0.40
CA LYS A 745 -24.68 -15.60 1.62
C LYS A 745 -23.63 -14.51 1.64
N ILE A 746 -24.05 -13.32 2.10
CA ILE A 746 -23.13 -12.22 2.43
C ILE A 746 -23.41 -11.71 3.82
N LYS A 747 -22.32 -11.42 4.55
CA LYS A 747 -22.36 -10.79 5.87
C LYS A 747 -21.55 -9.52 5.89
N PHE A 748 -22.13 -8.41 6.36
CA PHE A 748 -21.45 -7.16 6.65
C PHE A 748 -21.33 -7.00 8.17
N GLU A 749 -20.10 -6.96 8.73
CA GLU A 749 -19.89 -6.93 10.19
C GLU A 749 -20.14 -5.56 10.84
N GLY A 750 -20.02 -4.48 10.09
CA GLY A 750 -20.07 -3.12 10.64
C GLY A 750 -20.96 -2.14 9.88
N GLY A 751 -22.01 -2.64 9.24
CA GLY A 751 -22.84 -1.86 8.32
C GLY A 751 -22.38 -2.04 6.87
N VAL A 752 -23.08 -1.38 5.94
CA VAL A 752 -22.80 -1.52 4.50
C VAL A 752 -21.79 -0.46 4.07
N PRO A 753 -20.66 -0.84 3.45
CA PRO A 753 -19.68 0.10 2.92
C PRO A 753 -20.25 0.92 1.76
N ASP A 754 -19.58 1.97 1.36
CA ASP A 754 -19.89 2.69 0.13
C ASP A 754 -19.62 1.78 -1.07
N MET A 755 -20.65 1.54 -1.89
CA MET A 755 -20.61 0.59 -3.02
C MET A 755 -20.85 1.32 -4.33
N GLU A 756 -20.02 1.01 -5.32
CA GLU A 756 -20.26 1.43 -6.69
C GLU A 756 -21.35 0.56 -7.35
N GLU A 757 -21.87 1.08 -8.45
CA GLU A 757 -22.86 0.39 -9.29
C GLU A 757 -22.43 -1.03 -9.62
N LYS A 758 -23.40 -1.95 -9.68
CA LYS A 758 -23.19 -3.31 -10.15
C LYS A 758 -22.17 -4.13 -9.35
N ALA A 759 -21.82 -3.71 -8.12
CA ALA A 759 -20.87 -4.44 -7.28
C ALA A 759 -21.22 -5.93 -7.14
N PHE A 760 -22.53 -6.29 -7.12
CA PHE A 760 -23.06 -7.65 -7.04
C PHE A 760 -23.91 -8.03 -8.26
N GLU A 761 -23.65 -7.44 -9.43
CA GLU A 761 -24.39 -7.76 -10.64
C GLU A 761 -24.18 -9.24 -11.01
N ASN A 762 -25.24 -9.89 -11.46
CA ASN A 762 -25.23 -11.30 -11.85
C ASN A 762 -24.87 -12.29 -10.72
N THR A 763 -25.48 -12.08 -9.53
CA THR A 763 -25.44 -13.01 -8.39
C THR A 763 -26.83 -13.63 -8.11
N PRO A 764 -27.34 -14.49 -9.01
CA PRO A 764 -28.76 -14.91 -8.99
C PRO A 764 -29.16 -15.80 -7.79
N TYR A 765 -28.19 -16.37 -7.08
CA TYR A 765 -28.42 -17.28 -5.98
C TYR A 765 -28.15 -16.68 -4.60
N LEU A 766 -27.89 -15.38 -4.49
CA LEU A 766 -27.71 -14.68 -3.22
C LEU A 766 -29.04 -14.65 -2.46
N LYS A 767 -29.19 -15.54 -1.48
CA LYS A 767 -30.42 -15.70 -0.69
C LYS A 767 -30.37 -15.06 0.69
N ASP A 768 -29.21 -15.10 1.32
CA ASP A 768 -29.02 -14.68 2.70
C ASP A 768 -28.12 -13.44 2.79
N MET A 769 -28.66 -12.39 3.40
CA MET A 769 -27.91 -11.16 3.67
C MET A 769 -27.99 -10.81 5.15
N GLU A 770 -26.83 -10.58 5.77
CA GLU A 770 -26.69 -10.17 7.16
C GLU A 770 -25.93 -8.85 7.24
N ILE A 771 -26.58 -7.82 7.79
CA ILE A 771 -25.98 -6.52 8.07
C ILE A 771 -25.83 -6.39 9.58
N GLY A 772 -24.60 -6.49 10.06
CA GLY A 772 -24.26 -6.49 11.49
C GLY A 772 -24.43 -5.12 12.15
N GLY A 773 -24.55 -5.11 13.47
CA GLY A 773 -24.68 -3.92 14.31
C GLY A 773 -23.36 -3.52 14.96
N GLY A 774 -23.21 -2.23 15.25
CA GLY A 774 -22.07 -1.68 15.99
C GLY A 774 -21.56 -0.35 15.42
N GLY A 775 -22.42 0.66 15.32
CA GLY A 775 -22.05 2.03 14.97
C GLY A 775 -23.08 2.70 14.07
N ASP A 776 -23.24 3.99 14.27
CA ASP A 776 -23.99 4.87 13.35
C ASP A 776 -23.21 5.02 12.04
N PHE A 777 -23.23 4.00 11.21
CA PHE A 777 -22.76 4.16 9.84
C PHE A 777 -23.91 4.68 8.99
N PRO A 778 -23.81 5.92 8.47
CA PRO A 778 -24.80 6.40 7.54
C PRO A 778 -24.77 5.52 6.30
N PHE A 779 -25.89 4.89 5.99
CA PHE A 779 -26.11 4.27 4.71
C PHE A 779 -26.14 5.40 3.67
N LEU A 780 -24.98 5.69 3.06
CA LEU A 780 -24.91 6.66 1.98
C LEU A 780 -25.48 5.99 0.72
N ILE A 781 -26.65 6.46 0.29
CA ILE A 781 -27.14 6.12 -1.03
C ILE A 781 -26.12 6.65 -2.04
N GLY A 782 -25.43 5.76 -2.71
CA GLY A 782 -24.45 6.10 -3.73
C GLY A 782 -25.06 6.89 -4.88
N LYS A 783 -24.29 7.79 -5.47
CA LYS A 783 -24.69 8.65 -6.59
C LYS A 783 -24.80 7.92 -7.93
N HIS A 784 -24.83 6.60 -8.00
CA HIS A 784 -24.27 5.91 -9.16
C HIS A 784 -25.25 5.25 -10.14
N ASP A 785 -26.47 4.95 -9.75
CA ASP A 785 -27.49 4.57 -10.73
C ASP A 785 -28.54 5.65 -10.80
N HIS A 786 -28.46 6.55 -11.76
CA HIS A 786 -29.48 7.52 -12.02
C HIS A 786 -30.06 7.35 -13.42
N CYS A 787 -31.36 7.46 -13.53
CA CYS A 787 -32.03 7.61 -14.82
C CYS A 787 -32.80 8.93 -14.79
N SER A 788 -32.53 9.75 -15.78
CA SER A 788 -33.28 11.01 -15.96
C SER A 788 -34.51 10.79 -16.82
N LYS A 789 -35.67 11.15 -16.31
CA LYS A 789 -36.93 11.06 -17.06
C LYS A 789 -37.60 12.42 -17.12
N TYR A 790 -37.91 12.87 -18.34
CA TYR A 790 -38.72 14.06 -18.54
C TYR A 790 -40.19 13.70 -18.44
N ILE A 791 -40.90 14.35 -17.51
CA ILE A 791 -42.35 14.24 -17.37
C ILE A 791 -42.97 15.61 -17.58
N THR A 792 -43.99 15.66 -18.41
CA THR A 792 -44.84 16.87 -18.57
C THR A 792 -46.16 16.62 -17.86
N THR A 793 -46.53 17.44 -16.89
CA THR A 793 -47.83 17.37 -16.21
C THR A 793 -48.42 18.75 -16.08
N LYS A 794 -49.77 18.80 -15.94
CA LYS A 794 -50.48 20.08 -15.76
C LYS A 794 -50.50 20.43 -14.27
N VAL A 795 -49.90 21.57 -13.91
CA VAL A 795 -50.02 22.18 -12.59
C VAL A 795 -50.83 23.49 -12.76
N ASN A 796 -52.00 23.57 -12.16
CA ASN A 796 -52.91 24.70 -12.29
C ASN A 796 -53.26 25.08 -13.75
N GLY A 797 -53.38 24.07 -14.61
CA GLY A 797 -53.74 24.25 -16.01
C GLY A 797 -52.60 24.59 -16.98
N ILE A 798 -51.38 24.74 -16.47
CA ILE A 798 -50.17 25.05 -17.23
C ILE A 798 -49.34 23.77 -17.37
N ASP A 799 -48.82 23.46 -18.57
CA ASP A 799 -47.93 22.34 -18.80
C ASP A 799 -46.54 22.66 -18.19
N VAL A 800 -46.17 21.91 -17.18
CA VAL A 800 -44.87 22.04 -16.49
C VAL A 800 -44.02 20.81 -16.80
N LYS A 801 -42.77 21.04 -17.23
CA LYS A 801 -41.79 19.98 -17.48
C LYS A 801 -40.97 19.75 -16.26
N PHE A 802 -40.86 18.51 -15.82
CA PHE A 802 -39.99 18.07 -14.74
C PHE A 802 -38.93 17.16 -15.34
N ASN A 803 -37.65 17.43 -14.97
CA ASN A 803 -36.60 16.44 -15.13
C ASN A 803 -36.45 15.75 -13.78
N ILE A 804 -36.75 14.47 -13.72
CA ILE A 804 -36.69 13.68 -12.50
C ILE A 804 -35.48 12.78 -12.60
N ASP A 805 -34.48 13.04 -11.74
CA ASP A 805 -33.35 12.15 -11.55
C ASP A 805 -33.70 11.14 -10.47
N TYR A 806 -33.81 9.86 -10.85
CA TYR A 806 -34.04 8.75 -9.94
C TYR A 806 -32.73 8.15 -9.51
N TYR A 807 -32.49 8.07 -8.21
CA TYR A 807 -31.39 7.33 -7.61
C TYR A 807 -31.93 6.04 -6.99
N PHE A 808 -31.34 4.90 -7.38
CA PHE A 808 -31.77 3.58 -6.94
C PHE A 808 -31.01 3.17 -5.67
N GLY A 809 -31.68 2.41 -4.80
CA GLY A 809 -31.05 1.84 -3.60
C GLY A 809 -30.02 0.75 -3.96
N TYR A 810 -28.99 0.59 -3.15
CA TYR A 810 -27.86 -0.34 -3.38
C TYR A 810 -28.29 -1.78 -3.67
N PHE A 811 -29.37 -2.25 -3.05
CA PHE A 811 -29.86 -3.62 -3.13
C PHE A 811 -31.21 -3.72 -3.84
N LYS A 812 -31.55 -2.73 -4.64
CA LYS A 812 -32.78 -2.76 -5.44
C LYS A 812 -32.84 -4.02 -6.29
N SER A 813 -33.96 -4.71 -6.24
CA SER A 813 -34.23 -5.94 -7.02
C SER A 813 -33.28 -7.12 -6.74
N PHE A 814 -32.57 -7.13 -5.63
CA PHE A 814 -31.72 -8.26 -5.27
C PHE A 814 -32.55 -9.53 -4.99
N PRO A 815 -32.01 -10.73 -5.30
CA PRO A 815 -32.73 -11.99 -5.14
C PRO A 815 -32.78 -12.49 -3.69
N VAL A 816 -32.48 -11.64 -2.71
CA VAL A 816 -32.40 -11.99 -1.27
C VAL A 816 -33.76 -12.52 -0.78
N GLU A 817 -33.73 -13.68 -0.12
CA GLU A 817 -34.89 -14.30 0.54
C GLU A 817 -34.92 -13.99 2.05
N ASN A 818 -33.75 -13.95 2.70
CA ASN A 818 -33.63 -13.71 4.14
C ASN A 818 -32.69 -12.52 4.39
N LEU A 819 -33.17 -11.54 5.15
CA LEU A 819 -32.40 -10.32 5.46
C LEU A 819 -32.36 -10.10 6.97
N TYR A 820 -31.16 -9.94 7.54
CA TYR A 820 -30.95 -9.45 8.91
C TYR A 820 -30.35 -8.05 8.86
N ILE A 821 -30.94 -7.12 9.63
CA ILE A 821 -30.49 -5.73 9.77
C ILE A 821 -30.18 -5.48 11.24
N GLY A 822 -28.93 -5.32 11.58
CA GLY A 822 -28.44 -5.05 12.95
C GLY A 822 -27.96 -3.60 13.17
N CYS A 823 -28.07 -2.71 12.18
CA CYS A 823 -27.68 -1.31 12.28
C CYS A 823 -28.71 -0.38 11.69
N ASN A 824 -28.62 0.91 11.99
CA ASN A 824 -29.51 1.92 11.44
C ASN A 824 -29.30 2.09 9.94
N LEU A 825 -30.40 2.19 9.17
CA LEU A 825 -30.40 2.55 7.77
C LEU A 825 -30.60 4.06 7.64
N ASN A 826 -29.54 4.81 7.46
CA ASN A 826 -29.60 6.25 7.26
C ASN A 826 -29.53 6.57 5.76
N SER A 827 -30.64 6.59 5.07
CA SER A 827 -30.69 7.17 3.73
C SER A 827 -30.80 8.68 3.85
N LYS A 828 -29.79 9.42 3.37
CA LYS A 828 -29.94 10.87 3.16
C LYS A 828 -30.76 11.07 1.88
N SER A 829 -32.06 11.15 1.99
CA SER A 829 -32.90 11.73 0.92
C SER A 829 -32.60 13.23 0.88
N ARG A 830 -31.75 13.68 -0.02
CA ARG A 830 -31.71 15.11 -0.39
C ARG A 830 -32.63 15.31 -1.57
N TYR A 831 -33.76 15.92 -1.32
CA TYR A 831 -34.50 16.61 -2.35
C TYR A 831 -33.86 17.99 -2.49
N SER A 832 -33.21 18.27 -3.60
CA SER A 832 -32.88 19.63 -3.97
C SER A 832 -33.70 19.99 -5.21
N ILE A 833 -34.65 20.88 -5.05
CA ILE A 833 -35.26 21.56 -6.18
C ILE A 833 -34.23 22.60 -6.58
N TYR A 834 -33.55 22.37 -7.68
CA TYR A 834 -32.68 23.38 -8.30
C TYR A 834 -33.54 24.35 -9.10
N GLU A 835 -33.14 25.63 -9.03
CA GLU A 835 -33.84 26.75 -9.61
C GLU A 835 -34.30 26.57 -11.05
N LYS A 836 -35.40 27.24 -11.37
CA LYS A 836 -36.09 27.35 -12.62
C LYS A 836 -35.17 27.93 -13.70
N GLU A 837 -34.41 27.14 -14.38
CA GLU A 837 -33.86 27.52 -15.68
C GLU A 837 -34.79 27.02 -16.78
N ARG A 838 -35.43 27.94 -17.50
CA ARG A 838 -36.25 27.73 -18.68
C ARG A 838 -37.51 26.88 -18.52
N GLY A 839 -38.18 26.96 -17.34
CA GLY A 839 -39.48 26.29 -17.15
C GLY A 839 -39.40 24.78 -16.93
N VAL A 840 -38.26 24.24 -16.58
CA VAL A 840 -38.06 22.84 -16.20
C VAL A 840 -37.73 22.77 -14.70
N TYR A 841 -38.41 21.92 -13.95
CA TYR A 841 -38.11 21.62 -12.56
C TYR A 841 -37.30 20.34 -12.48
N ASN A 842 -36.15 20.36 -11.83
CA ASN A 842 -35.34 19.19 -11.55
C ASN A 842 -35.73 18.60 -10.19
N VAL A 843 -36.21 17.35 -10.20
CA VAL A 843 -36.61 16.61 -8.99
C VAL A 843 -35.70 15.41 -8.84
N ILE A 844 -35.10 15.24 -7.68
CA ILE A 844 -34.31 14.05 -7.36
C ILE A 844 -35.17 13.12 -6.50
N SER A 845 -35.38 11.89 -6.94
CA SER A 845 -36.08 10.84 -6.21
C SER A 845 -35.14 9.71 -5.85
N TYR A 846 -35.20 9.25 -4.62
CA TYR A 846 -34.40 8.12 -4.12
C TYR A 846 -35.33 6.95 -3.77
N ASP A 847 -35.02 5.75 -4.30
CA ASP A 847 -35.63 4.52 -3.81
C ASP A 847 -34.91 4.05 -2.52
N GLY A 848 -35.65 3.40 -1.65
CA GLY A 848 -35.08 2.80 -0.43
C GLY A 848 -34.08 1.67 -0.74
N PRO A 849 -33.17 1.36 0.17
CA PRO A 849 -32.04 0.46 -0.09
C PRO A 849 -32.44 -0.95 -0.53
N PHE A 850 -33.60 -1.47 -0.12
CA PHE A 850 -34.11 -2.80 -0.45
C PHE A 850 -35.42 -2.75 -1.26
N SER A 851 -35.70 -1.64 -1.93
CA SER A 851 -36.88 -1.54 -2.77
C SER A 851 -36.89 -2.59 -3.89
N GLU A 852 -38.07 -3.10 -4.23
CA GLU A 852 -38.24 -4.10 -5.28
C GLU A 852 -37.54 -5.45 -5.08
N CYS A 853 -37.13 -5.81 -3.84
CA CYS A 853 -36.63 -7.13 -3.54
C CYS A 853 -37.80 -8.14 -3.54
N ALA A 854 -38.17 -8.57 -4.74
CA ALA A 854 -39.39 -9.39 -4.96
C ALA A 854 -39.35 -10.77 -4.28
N ASN A 855 -38.14 -11.27 -3.96
CA ASN A 855 -37.95 -12.57 -3.31
C ASN A 855 -37.81 -12.49 -1.79
N LEU A 856 -37.77 -11.30 -1.18
CA LEU A 856 -37.58 -11.12 0.26
C LEU A 856 -38.78 -11.70 1.03
N LYS A 857 -38.54 -12.81 1.72
CA LYS A 857 -39.57 -13.55 2.52
C LYS A 857 -39.48 -13.24 3.98
N LYS A 858 -38.25 -13.14 4.51
CA LYS A 858 -37.99 -12.97 5.95
C LYS A 858 -37.13 -11.76 6.21
N LEU A 859 -37.57 -10.93 7.14
CA LEU A 859 -36.84 -9.77 7.62
C LEU A 859 -36.65 -9.88 9.13
N ARG A 860 -35.39 -9.78 9.61
CA ARG A 860 -35.07 -9.69 11.03
C ARG A 860 -34.38 -8.38 11.33
N ILE A 861 -34.84 -7.67 12.34
CA ILE A 861 -34.32 -6.35 12.74
C ILE A 861 -33.78 -6.45 14.17
N GLY A 862 -32.51 -6.13 14.32
CA GLY A 862 -31.78 -6.21 15.59
C GLY A 862 -32.22 -5.17 16.62
N LYS A 863 -31.87 -5.43 17.89
CA LYS A 863 -32.32 -4.62 19.05
C LYS A 863 -31.83 -3.17 19.05
N GLU A 864 -30.69 -2.87 18.46
CA GLU A 864 -30.06 -1.53 18.42
C GLU A 864 -30.55 -0.67 17.23
N VAL A 865 -31.45 -1.20 16.41
CA VAL A 865 -31.95 -0.50 15.22
C VAL A 865 -33.05 0.46 15.62
N SER A 866 -32.82 1.75 15.44
CA SER A 866 -33.80 2.82 15.70
C SER A 866 -34.31 3.51 14.43
N LYS A 867 -33.69 3.22 13.27
CA LYS A 867 -34.02 3.85 12.00
C LYS A 867 -33.87 2.89 10.83
N LEU A 868 -34.88 2.81 9.96
CA LEU A 868 -34.94 1.92 8.78
C LEU A 868 -35.09 2.66 7.45
N GLY A 869 -35.10 3.96 7.45
CA GLY A 869 -35.26 4.76 6.24
C GLY A 869 -35.22 6.25 6.50
N PRO A 870 -35.35 7.09 5.47
CA PRO A 870 -35.38 8.54 5.63
C PRO A 870 -36.60 9.01 6.40
N GLU A 871 -36.46 10.12 7.09
CA GLU A 871 -37.62 10.87 7.63
C GLU A 871 -38.41 11.49 6.46
N GLU A 872 -39.74 11.56 6.61
CA GLU A 872 -40.60 12.20 5.62
C GLU A 872 -40.20 13.65 5.39
N GLN A 873 -40.06 14.03 4.11
CA GLN A 873 -39.98 15.43 3.70
C GLN A 873 -41.22 15.80 2.90
N THR A 874 -41.99 16.77 3.37
CA THR A 874 -43.11 17.31 2.61
C THR A 874 -42.57 18.37 1.67
N VAL A 875 -42.68 18.15 0.39
CA VAL A 875 -42.36 19.16 -0.64
C VAL A 875 -43.60 20.06 -0.80
N LYS A 876 -43.52 21.25 -0.23
CA LYS A 876 -44.66 22.22 -0.18
C LYS A 876 -45.13 22.77 -1.54
N GLU A 877 -44.27 22.64 -2.57
CA GLU A 877 -44.60 23.21 -3.91
C GLU A 877 -45.22 22.20 -4.89
N ILE A 878 -45.20 20.94 -4.56
CA ILE A 878 -45.89 19.89 -5.32
C ILE A 878 -46.84 19.23 -4.31
N ASN A 879 -48.12 19.38 -4.45
CA ASN A 879 -49.15 18.79 -3.59
C ASN A 879 -49.02 17.26 -3.51
N GLY A 880 -48.02 16.74 -2.81
CA GLY A 880 -47.73 15.34 -2.65
C GLY A 880 -46.60 15.03 -1.71
N THR A 881 -46.75 14.01 -0.88
CA THR A 881 -45.73 13.42 -0.04
C THR A 881 -44.99 12.40 -0.89
N ILE A 882 -43.67 12.60 -1.07
CA ILE A 882 -42.84 11.58 -1.73
C ILE A 882 -42.15 10.80 -0.63
N THR A 883 -42.53 9.54 -0.48
CA THR A 883 -41.92 8.61 0.51
C THR A 883 -41.02 7.63 -0.21
N ALA A 884 -39.76 7.54 0.25
CA ALA A 884 -38.80 6.56 -0.19
C ALA A 884 -38.78 5.41 0.82
N GLY A 885 -39.67 4.44 0.68
CA GLY A 885 -39.76 3.30 1.61
C GLY A 885 -38.63 2.31 1.40
N SER A 886 -38.00 1.90 2.50
CA SER A 886 -36.87 0.97 2.47
C SER A 886 -37.23 -0.41 1.88
N PHE A 887 -38.49 -0.83 2.02
CA PHE A 887 -39.01 -2.15 1.62
C PHE A 887 -40.20 -2.06 0.64
N LYS A 888 -40.28 -0.97 -0.10
CA LYS A 888 -41.34 -0.75 -1.09
C LYS A 888 -41.33 -1.84 -2.19
N ARG A 889 -42.43 -2.40 -2.52
CA ARG A 889 -42.59 -3.51 -3.49
C ARG A 889 -41.85 -4.80 -3.12
N CYS A 890 -41.64 -5.07 -1.80
CA CYS A 890 -41.20 -6.37 -1.32
C CYS A 890 -42.41 -7.25 -1.00
N ASP A 891 -43.14 -7.69 -2.05
CA ASP A 891 -44.47 -8.33 -1.94
C ASP A 891 -44.41 -9.78 -1.47
N ALA A 892 -43.23 -10.40 -1.43
CA ALA A 892 -43.04 -11.77 -0.97
C ALA A 892 -42.84 -11.88 0.56
N LEU A 893 -42.79 -10.77 1.30
CA LEU A 893 -42.58 -10.79 2.75
C LEU A 893 -43.67 -11.59 3.45
N ASP A 894 -43.27 -12.62 4.18
CA ASP A 894 -44.11 -13.51 4.98
C ASP A 894 -43.96 -13.26 6.46
N SER A 895 -42.77 -12.89 6.93
CA SER A 895 -42.50 -12.68 8.35
C SER A 895 -41.47 -11.57 8.60
N ILE A 896 -41.74 -10.76 9.62
CA ILE A 896 -40.85 -9.70 10.10
C ILE A 896 -40.69 -9.90 11.59
N PHE A 897 -39.43 -10.11 12.03
CA PHE A 897 -39.09 -10.25 13.41
C PHE A 897 -38.27 -9.05 13.89
N VAL A 898 -38.77 -8.35 14.89
CA VAL A 898 -38.11 -7.14 15.40
C VAL A 898 -37.66 -7.36 16.83
N GLU A 899 -36.39 -7.13 17.12
CA GLU A 899 -35.83 -7.23 18.49
C GLU A 899 -35.79 -5.87 19.20
N ALA A 900 -35.95 -4.76 18.44
CA ALA A 900 -35.94 -3.43 18.99
C ALA A 900 -37.15 -3.18 19.88
N THR A 901 -36.94 -2.68 21.10
CA THR A 901 -38.00 -2.37 22.08
C THR A 901 -38.71 -1.04 21.72
N VAL A 902 -38.08 -0.18 20.96
CA VAL A 902 -38.68 1.05 20.42
C VAL A 902 -38.84 0.86 18.89
N PRO A 903 -40.05 1.09 18.35
CA PRO A 903 -40.30 0.92 16.94
C PRO A 903 -39.35 1.77 16.07
N PRO A 904 -38.50 1.19 15.20
CA PRO A 904 -37.63 1.95 14.32
C PRO A 904 -38.41 2.89 13.38
N THR A 905 -37.93 4.12 13.23
CA THR A 905 -38.51 5.12 12.35
C THR A 905 -38.16 4.88 10.88
N GLY A 906 -38.97 5.42 9.96
CA GLY A 906 -38.69 5.34 8.52
C GLY A 906 -38.96 3.94 7.90
N ALA A 907 -39.60 3.04 8.63
CA ALA A 907 -40.05 1.77 8.09
C ALA A 907 -41.27 1.98 7.16
N GLU A 908 -41.13 1.58 5.91
CA GLU A 908 -42.25 1.59 4.94
C GLU A 908 -42.23 0.31 4.10
N PHE A 909 -43.33 -0.39 4.07
CA PHE A 909 -43.50 -1.67 3.41
C PHE A 909 -44.50 -1.58 2.26
N SER A 910 -44.62 -2.61 1.44
CA SER A 910 -45.65 -2.69 0.44
C SER A 910 -47.03 -2.97 1.04
N GLU A 911 -48.07 -2.58 0.37
CA GLU A 911 -49.46 -2.85 0.79
C GLU A 911 -49.73 -4.36 0.94
N THR A 912 -49.14 -5.16 0.04
CA THR A 912 -49.17 -6.62 0.13
C THR A 912 -48.49 -7.15 1.40
N ALA A 913 -47.32 -6.62 1.74
CA ALA A 913 -46.59 -7.00 2.96
C ALA A 913 -47.38 -6.66 4.23
N TYR A 914 -48.05 -5.49 4.30
CA TYR A 914 -48.90 -5.12 5.44
C TYR A 914 -50.06 -6.09 5.65
N LYS A 915 -50.65 -6.62 4.56
CA LYS A 915 -51.78 -7.56 4.64
C LYS A 915 -51.34 -8.99 4.92
N LYS A 916 -50.20 -9.43 4.45
CA LYS A 916 -49.78 -10.83 4.41
C LYS A 916 -48.76 -11.17 5.48
N ALA A 917 -47.77 -10.31 5.75
CA ALA A 917 -46.67 -10.62 6.62
C ALA A 917 -47.08 -10.61 8.09
N VAL A 918 -46.55 -11.53 8.86
CA VAL A 918 -46.68 -11.57 10.34
C VAL A 918 -45.51 -10.73 10.92
N LEU A 919 -45.91 -9.70 11.66
CA LEU A 919 -44.95 -8.87 12.42
C LEU A 919 -44.85 -9.42 13.86
N ILE A 920 -43.64 -9.78 14.27
CA ILE A 920 -43.33 -10.27 15.62
C ILE A 920 -42.45 -9.23 16.33
N VAL A 921 -42.90 -8.75 17.49
CA VAL A 921 -42.27 -7.65 18.23
C VAL A 921 -42.03 -8.02 19.69
N PRO A 922 -41.12 -7.39 20.42
CA PRO A 922 -40.95 -7.64 21.86
C PRO A 922 -42.22 -7.45 22.65
N GLU A 923 -42.44 -8.26 23.68
CA GLU A 923 -43.67 -8.31 24.45
C GLU A 923 -43.99 -6.97 25.12
N GLU A 924 -43.01 -6.38 25.72
CA GLU A 924 -43.10 -5.08 26.40
C GLU A 924 -43.37 -3.89 25.44
N SER A 925 -43.24 -4.10 24.12
CA SER A 925 -43.34 -3.03 23.10
C SER A 925 -44.57 -3.15 22.20
N LEU A 926 -45.41 -4.19 22.37
CA LEU A 926 -46.53 -4.48 21.48
C LEU A 926 -47.44 -3.26 21.22
N GLU A 927 -47.81 -2.54 22.27
CA GLU A 927 -48.72 -1.40 22.14
C GLU A 927 -48.05 -0.19 21.45
N GLN A 928 -46.71 -0.05 21.60
CA GLN A 928 -45.95 0.97 20.89
C GLN A 928 -45.95 0.68 19.39
N TYR A 929 -45.74 -0.58 18.97
CA TYR A 929 -45.77 -0.99 17.58
C TYR A 929 -47.15 -0.85 16.93
N LYS A 930 -48.20 -1.11 17.67
CA LYS A 930 -49.60 -0.89 17.19
C LYS A 930 -49.94 0.58 16.96
N GLN A 931 -49.18 1.52 17.53
CA GLN A 931 -49.39 2.98 17.38
C GLN A 931 -48.37 3.59 16.44
N ALA A 932 -47.21 3.00 16.24
CA ALA A 932 -46.13 3.55 15.48
C ALA A 932 -46.40 3.58 13.97
N LYS A 933 -46.10 4.72 13.33
CA LYS A 933 -46.26 4.90 11.88
C LYS A 933 -45.39 3.89 11.11
N GLY A 934 -45.95 3.27 10.06
CA GLY A 934 -45.28 2.23 9.26
C GLY A 934 -45.38 0.82 9.88
N TRP A 935 -45.73 0.73 11.15
CA TRP A 935 -45.84 -0.55 11.87
C TRP A 935 -47.31 -0.90 12.19
N LYS A 936 -48.13 0.09 12.54
CA LYS A 936 -49.54 -0.08 12.86
C LYS A 936 -50.38 -0.57 11.68
N GLU A 937 -49.89 -0.46 10.46
CA GLU A 937 -50.54 -0.88 9.22
C GLU A 937 -50.52 -2.42 9.01
N PHE A 938 -49.72 -3.17 9.80
CA PHE A 938 -49.69 -4.61 9.72
C PHE A 938 -50.99 -5.21 10.29
N TYR A 939 -51.62 -6.12 9.55
CA TYR A 939 -52.84 -6.78 9.97
C TYR A 939 -52.60 -7.79 11.09
N THR A 940 -51.41 -8.38 11.14
CA THR A 940 -51.03 -9.35 12.16
C THR A 940 -49.78 -8.90 12.91
N ILE A 941 -49.92 -8.47 14.15
CA ILE A 941 -48.82 -8.11 15.05
C ILE A 941 -48.87 -9.05 16.28
N LEU A 942 -47.82 -9.80 16.47
CA LEU A 942 -47.71 -10.82 17.53
C LEU A 942 -46.50 -10.54 18.43
N THR A 943 -46.47 -11.18 19.58
CA THR A 943 -45.30 -11.27 20.47
C THR A 943 -44.77 -12.70 20.53
N PRO A 944 -43.56 -12.95 20.99
CA PRO A 944 -43.06 -14.30 21.16
C PRO A 944 -43.93 -15.20 22.01
N SER A 945 -44.61 -14.68 23.04
CA SER A 945 -45.53 -15.43 23.88
C SER A 945 -46.90 -15.66 23.23
N THR A 946 -47.37 -14.78 22.35
CA THR A 946 -48.64 -14.92 21.60
C THR A 946 -48.51 -15.74 20.32
N THR A 947 -47.29 -16.06 19.91
CA THR A 947 -47.02 -17.03 18.83
C THR A 947 -47.32 -18.47 19.25
N ALA A 948 -47.69 -18.70 20.51
CA ALA A 948 -48.35 -19.92 20.89
C ALA A 948 -49.66 -20.02 20.08
N ILE A 949 -49.52 -20.41 18.84
CA ILE A 949 -50.52 -21.14 18.06
C ILE A 949 -51.81 -20.38 17.75
N LYS A 950 -51.77 -19.50 16.75
CA LYS A 950 -52.97 -19.27 15.92
C LYS A 950 -52.75 -19.93 14.55
N ASN A 951 -53.69 -20.81 14.16
CA ASN A 951 -53.75 -21.36 12.80
C ASN A 951 -53.75 -20.24 11.77
N ILE A 952 -52.60 -20.04 11.08
CA ILE A 952 -52.46 -18.93 10.09
C ILE A 952 -52.92 -19.37 8.69
N TYR A 953 -53.35 -20.59 8.45
CA TYR A 953 -53.78 -20.98 7.10
C TYR A 953 -54.96 -21.95 7.05
N ASP A 954 -55.92 -21.54 6.23
CA ASP A 954 -57.00 -22.24 5.57
C ASP A 954 -58.23 -22.56 6.42
N ASN A 955 -59.35 -21.97 5.96
CA ASN A 955 -60.71 -22.06 6.50
C ASN A 955 -61.36 -23.47 6.44
N ASN A 956 -60.56 -24.55 6.26
CA ASN A 956 -61.11 -25.91 6.08
C ASN A 956 -60.22 -27.04 6.56
N THR A 957 -59.43 -26.91 7.64
CA THR A 957 -58.72 -28.07 8.18
C THR A 957 -58.80 -28.10 9.70
N ASP A 958 -59.26 -29.26 10.24
CA ASP A 958 -59.37 -29.59 11.69
C ASP A 958 -58.01 -29.80 12.36
N ILE A 959 -56.93 -29.09 11.94
CA ILE A 959 -55.62 -29.17 12.50
C ILE A 959 -55.46 -28.12 13.59
N SER A 960 -55.13 -28.51 14.79
CA SER A 960 -54.82 -27.62 15.88
C SER A 960 -53.53 -28.08 16.59
N ILE A 961 -52.86 -27.14 17.24
CA ILE A 961 -51.66 -27.45 18.01
C ILE A 961 -51.96 -27.24 19.49
N LYS A 962 -51.61 -28.19 20.31
CA LYS A 962 -51.80 -28.15 21.77
C LYS A 962 -50.45 -28.23 22.46
N ASN A 963 -50.19 -27.32 23.39
CA ASN A 963 -49.08 -27.43 24.30
C ASN A 963 -49.43 -28.44 25.39
N THR A 964 -48.50 -29.35 25.69
CA THR A 964 -48.57 -30.30 26.79
C THR A 964 -47.36 -30.13 27.67
N ASN A 965 -47.37 -30.73 28.88
CA ASN A 965 -46.21 -30.69 29.76
C ASN A 965 -44.97 -31.36 29.15
N ASP A 966 -45.14 -32.22 28.14
CA ASP A 966 -44.12 -33.03 27.50
C ASP A 966 -43.77 -32.53 26.11
N GLY A 967 -44.27 -31.35 25.65
CA GLY A 967 -43.97 -30.77 24.35
C GLY A 967 -45.24 -30.32 23.61
N VAL A 968 -45.20 -30.31 22.27
CA VAL A 968 -46.24 -29.84 21.36
C VAL A 968 -46.90 -31.02 20.66
N VAL A 969 -48.24 -31.06 20.67
CA VAL A 969 -49.02 -32.05 19.93
C VAL A 969 -49.78 -31.36 18.79
N VAL A 970 -49.66 -31.89 17.59
CA VAL A 970 -50.36 -31.37 16.37
C VAL A 970 -51.60 -32.22 16.14
N VAL A 971 -52.77 -31.79 16.68
CA VAL A 971 -54.03 -32.52 16.59
C VAL A 971 -54.61 -32.40 15.18
N GLY A 972 -55.11 -33.50 14.63
CA GLY A 972 -55.64 -33.53 13.26
C GLY A 972 -54.61 -33.73 12.16
N ALA A 973 -53.36 -33.97 12.53
CA ALA A 973 -52.25 -34.22 11.60
C ALA A 973 -51.88 -35.71 11.48
N GLU A 974 -52.69 -36.61 12.02
CA GLU A 974 -52.47 -38.05 11.93
C GLU A 974 -52.20 -38.51 10.51
N ASP A 975 -51.24 -39.43 10.36
CA ASP A 975 -50.77 -39.92 9.05
C ASP A 975 -50.24 -38.87 8.05
N SER A 976 -50.09 -37.63 8.47
CA SER A 976 -49.48 -36.54 7.72
C SER A 976 -48.00 -36.39 7.97
N SER A 977 -47.25 -35.83 7.04
CA SER A 977 -45.89 -35.42 7.38
C SER A 977 -45.88 -34.05 8.08
N VAL A 978 -45.15 -33.98 9.16
CA VAL A 978 -44.96 -32.74 9.94
C VAL A 978 -43.52 -32.29 9.89
N ASN A 979 -43.29 -31.09 9.42
CA ASN A 979 -41.99 -30.43 9.41
C ASN A 979 -42.01 -29.28 10.41
N ILE A 980 -40.99 -29.21 11.25
CA ILE A 980 -40.82 -28.14 12.22
C ILE A 980 -39.55 -27.43 11.88
N TYR A 981 -39.62 -26.15 11.66
CA TYR A 981 -38.52 -25.30 11.34
C TYR A 981 -38.26 -24.32 12.49
N SER A 982 -37.00 -23.98 12.72
CA SER A 982 -36.64 -22.84 13.56
C SER A 982 -37.15 -21.56 12.91
N ILE A 983 -37.20 -20.46 13.63
CA ILE A 983 -37.54 -19.16 13.07
C ILE A 983 -36.52 -18.68 12.00
N SER A 984 -35.28 -19.22 12.05
CA SER A 984 -34.28 -19.01 11.00
C SER A 984 -34.55 -19.82 9.73
N GLY A 985 -35.58 -20.67 9.71
CA GLY A 985 -35.95 -21.51 8.57
C GLY A 985 -35.22 -22.84 8.49
N GLU A 986 -34.40 -23.18 9.51
CA GLU A 986 -33.70 -24.46 9.61
C GLU A 986 -34.67 -25.56 10.02
N LEU A 987 -34.64 -26.69 9.30
CA LEU A 987 -35.45 -27.85 9.62
C LEU A 987 -34.98 -28.51 10.92
N VAL A 988 -35.73 -28.34 11.99
CA VAL A 988 -35.40 -28.87 13.32
C VAL A 988 -35.92 -30.28 13.52
N TYR A 989 -37.14 -30.56 13.01
CA TYR A 989 -37.80 -31.86 13.09
C TYR A 989 -38.52 -32.18 11.77
N HIS A 990 -38.40 -33.44 11.35
CA HIS A 990 -39.15 -33.99 10.22
C HIS A 990 -39.78 -35.33 10.61
N ILE A 991 -41.11 -35.43 10.55
CA ILE A 991 -41.86 -36.66 10.86
C ILE A 991 -42.65 -37.01 9.60
N ASN A 992 -42.35 -38.15 8.99
CA ASN A 992 -42.99 -38.62 7.76
C ASN A 992 -44.45 -39.08 7.94
N LYS A 993 -44.74 -39.59 9.12
CA LYS A 993 -46.06 -40.10 9.53
C LYS A 993 -46.32 -39.80 10.99
N TYR A 994 -47.01 -38.70 11.28
CA TYR A 994 -47.29 -38.22 12.62
C TYR A 994 -48.46 -38.99 13.23
N GLN A 995 -48.33 -39.40 14.52
CA GLN A 995 -49.33 -40.20 15.25
C GLN A 995 -49.75 -39.55 16.56
N ASN A 996 -49.96 -38.26 16.60
CA ASN A 996 -50.40 -37.45 17.75
C ASN A 996 -49.50 -37.57 19.01
N ASN A 997 -48.23 -37.93 18.86
CA ASN A 997 -47.29 -37.95 19.95
C ASN A 997 -46.77 -36.54 20.22
N ALA A 998 -46.48 -36.20 21.48
CA ALA A 998 -45.87 -34.96 21.84
C ALA A 998 -44.47 -34.83 21.23
N ILE A 999 -44.20 -33.69 20.57
CA ILE A 999 -42.90 -33.36 20.02
C ILE A 999 -42.21 -32.42 21.00
N TYR A 1000 -41.11 -32.89 21.60
CA TYR A 1000 -40.34 -32.08 22.55
C TYR A 1000 -39.54 -31.04 21.79
N LEU A 1001 -39.81 -29.75 22.04
CA LEU A 1001 -39.10 -28.62 21.47
C LEU A 1001 -38.45 -27.84 22.59
N GLN A 1002 -37.18 -27.49 22.45
CA GLN A 1002 -36.49 -26.56 23.36
C GLN A 1002 -37.20 -25.20 23.34
N HIS A 1003 -37.04 -24.38 24.39
CA HIS A 1003 -37.64 -23.05 24.42
C HIS A 1003 -37.26 -22.26 23.15
N GLY A 1004 -38.28 -21.87 22.36
CA GLY A 1004 -38.06 -21.16 21.09
C GLY A 1004 -39.36 -20.99 20.32
N ILE A 1005 -39.29 -20.24 19.22
CA ILE A 1005 -40.38 -20.07 18.25
C ILE A 1005 -40.11 -21.00 17.06
N TYR A 1006 -41.08 -21.76 16.66
CA TYR A 1006 -40.99 -22.74 15.60
C TYR A 1006 -42.11 -22.56 14.57
N ILE A 1007 -41.85 -22.85 13.32
CA ILE A 1007 -42.84 -22.91 12.24
C ILE A 1007 -43.16 -24.37 11.99
N ILE A 1008 -44.42 -24.76 12.20
CA ILE A 1008 -44.91 -26.14 12.00
C ILE A 1008 -45.64 -26.21 10.67
N LYS A 1009 -45.13 -26.98 9.72
CA LYS A 1009 -45.79 -27.22 8.41
C LYS A 1009 -46.29 -28.67 8.34
N VAL A 1010 -47.60 -28.81 8.15
CA VAL A 1010 -48.22 -30.10 7.99
C VAL A 1010 -48.61 -30.31 6.52
N ASN A 1011 -48.09 -31.37 5.90
CA ASN A 1011 -48.43 -31.75 4.54
C ASN A 1011 -49.36 -32.96 4.58
N LYS A 1012 -50.66 -32.75 4.35
CA LYS A 1012 -51.63 -33.84 4.24
C LYS A 1012 -51.34 -34.68 2.99
N LYS A 1013 -51.21 -35.99 3.11
CA LYS A 1013 -51.26 -36.89 1.98
C LYS A 1013 -52.67 -36.78 1.37
N SER A 1014 -52.74 -36.38 0.11
CA SER A 1014 -54.01 -36.53 -0.65
C SER A 1014 -54.31 -38.01 -0.72
N ILE A 1015 -55.34 -38.44 -0.01
CA ILE A 1015 -55.91 -39.75 -0.23
C ILE A 1015 -56.59 -39.70 -1.60
N LYS A 1016 -56.04 -40.49 -2.53
CA LYS A 1016 -56.71 -40.75 -3.82
C LYS A 1016 -57.89 -41.69 -3.54
#